data_84a7ec45e28d827d9d9076389f04272e
#
_entry.id   84a7ec45e28d827d9d9076389f04272e
#
_cell.length_a   1.000
_cell.length_b   1.000
_cell.length_c   1.000
_cell.angle_alpha   90.00
_cell.angle_beta   90.00
_cell.angle_gamma   90.00
#
_symmetry.space_group_name_H-M   'P 1'
#
loop_
_entity.id
_entity.type
_entity.pdbx_description
1 polymer ?
#
loop_
_entity_poly.entity_id
_entity_poly.type
_entity_poly.pdbx_seq_one_letter_code
_entity_poly.pdbx_strand_id
1 'polypeptide(L)'
;MRLSLALSVACALGARALPQAETSTSTSPTSTVTGSAIGSEPVSTAPTTDTTAVSTAVPSPTAPLDSHLPSQAALPPKQAWCPSEIFCAGQLLQSVNLAQLYPDSKTFVDKPTAFDAQRVLSDFNALGPQDNITVGAIANFVSTDFKGEGLELEALTLSNFPENPTFLEKIKDPLVKAWSKIVHSYWSDLIRGTNRDTLCSGQNSTTGCESSLIPLNHTFVVPGGRFREQYYWDSYWIVRGLLESQLYDIVNSTLQNFMDELETIGFIPNGGRIYYLDRSQPPLFIHMLAAYVNRTKDTGILDRALPLAEKELAWWASNRTFKVESPSSKKTYTVYRYAVNNSAPRPESYLADYETANGEDIATPLTEEQKADLYAELATGAESGWDYTARWSRQQFSGNLSNTQPQLRSLNLRALVPIDLNSILYGAHLQLASLLDKHSKSKRDLRARASASSYRKKAATLKTAILDLCWNEQKLAFYDFNTTASEQSSVFSTATFYPYWMGIWPDSLLKSETKTFGAFSSVNYVLNMYNGTFPTTFLETGLQWDFPNSWPPHVYIVLEALNNIPKNLNKRKLPQTNSTVTSFDLVPQGQLGLSEDQLPKQTLELGGYAAADVNAGNNTVINGGTATKNEKWRDALTRQMANRYVSAAFCSWYSTGGSIPGLLQQLSPEELNVTNSDPSSEGHMFEKFSAVDVDQAGSGGEYTVQAGFGWTNGVALWIGAKYGAVLASPSCPAIIVQNSTQPNGAALFVGHRKQLWEW
;
A
#
# COMPACT_ATOMS: atom_id res chain seq x y z
N MET A 1 25.36 14.50 -48.93
CA MET A 1 25.76 13.12 -49.20
C MET A 1 25.93 12.40 -47.89
N ARG A 2 25.07 11.62 -47.57
CA ARG A 2 24.54 10.91 -46.47
C ARG A 2 24.88 9.47 -46.43
N LEU A 3 25.12 8.90 -45.35
CA LEU A 3 24.91 7.47 -45.15
C LEU A 3 24.31 7.27 -43.76
N SER A 4 23.13 6.69 -43.77
CA SER A 4 22.45 6.15 -42.59
C SER A 4 23.00 4.76 -42.32
N LEU A 5 23.36 4.49 -41.07
CA LEU A 5 23.56 3.12 -40.59
C LEU A 5 22.45 2.81 -39.60
N ALA A 6 21.62 1.87 -39.96
CA ALA A 6 20.68 1.21 -39.08
C ALA A 6 21.42 0.08 -38.35
N LEU A 7 21.44 0.12 -37.03
CA LEU A 7 21.90 -0.99 -36.20
C LEU A 7 20.67 -1.70 -35.64
N SER A 8 20.44 -2.91 -36.13
CA SER A 8 19.48 -3.84 -35.55
C SER A 8 20.15 -4.53 -34.35
N VAL A 9 19.63 -4.33 -33.16
CA VAL A 9 20.01 -5.11 -31.96
C VAL A 9 18.95 -6.17 -31.78
N ALA A 10 19.34 -7.43 -31.98
CA ALA A 10 18.55 -8.59 -31.66
C ALA A 10 18.71 -8.89 -30.14
N CYS A 11 17.66 -8.76 -29.36
CA CYS A 11 17.61 -9.26 -27.99
C CYS A 11 17.44 -10.79 -28.03
N ALA A 12 18.44 -11.51 -27.54
CA ALA A 12 18.33 -12.94 -27.25
C ALA A 12 17.78 -13.10 -25.83
N LEU A 13 16.55 -13.57 -25.72
CA LEU A 13 15.95 -14.03 -24.47
C LEU A 13 16.57 -15.39 -24.10
N GLY A 14 17.41 -15.41 -23.09
CA GLY A 14 17.92 -16.62 -22.47
C GLY A 14 16.97 -17.11 -21.37
N ALA A 15 16.08 -18.02 -21.71
CA ALA A 15 15.32 -18.77 -20.70
C ALA A 15 16.26 -19.70 -19.93
N ARG A 16 16.42 -19.50 -18.64
CA ARG A 16 17.02 -20.48 -17.73
C ARG A 16 15.92 -21.39 -17.19
N ALA A 17 16.01 -22.67 -17.55
CA ALA A 17 15.17 -23.73 -17.00
C ALA A 17 15.60 -24.04 -15.55
N LEU A 18 14.63 -24.18 -14.67
CA LEU A 18 14.80 -24.73 -13.33
C LEU A 18 14.97 -26.26 -13.43
N PRO A 19 15.77 -26.91 -12.56
CA PRO A 19 15.93 -28.35 -12.57
C PRO A 19 14.72 -29.04 -11.94
N GLN A 20 14.24 -30.08 -12.63
CA GLN A 20 13.21 -30.99 -12.12
C GLN A 20 13.74 -31.84 -10.96
N ALA A 21 12.93 -31.96 -9.91
CA ALA A 21 13.16 -32.88 -8.81
C ALA A 21 12.84 -34.34 -9.24
N GLU A 22 13.77 -35.24 -9.05
CA GLU A 22 13.58 -36.68 -9.26
C GLU A 22 12.72 -37.26 -8.14
N THR A 23 11.67 -38.00 -8.51
CA THR A 23 10.83 -38.78 -7.59
C THR A 23 11.50 -40.12 -7.27
N SER A 24 11.91 -40.29 -6.03
CA SER A 24 12.31 -41.61 -5.50
C SER A 24 11.11 -42.28 -4.83
N THR A 25 10.66 -43.38 -5.41
CA THR A 25 9.67 -44.29 -4.83
C THR A 25 10.31 -45.15 -3.72
N SER A 26 9.78 -45.07 -2.51
CA SER A 26 10.05 -46.04 -1.45
C SER A 26 8.77 -46.76 -1.04
N THR A 27 8.80 -48.07 -1.19
CA THR A 27 7.77 -49.02 -0.77
C THR A 27 7.80 -49.24 0.75
N SER A 28 6.64 -49.20 1.38
CA SER A 28 6.43 -49.52 2.80
C SER A 28 5.75 -50.90 2.94
N PRO A 29 6.04 -51.67 3.97
CA PRO A 29 5.31 -52.92 4.22
C PRO A 29 4.09 -52.67 5.15
N THR A 30 3.02 -53.38 4.80
CA THR A 30 1.75 -53.50 5.48
C THR A 30 1.87 -54.23 6.83
N SER A 31 1.19 -53.73 7.85
CA SER A 31 0.80 -54.51 9.02
C SER A 31 -0.67 -54.23 9.39
N THR A 32 -1.48 -55.27 9.30
CA THR A 32 -2.88 -55.36 9.69
C THR A 32 -3.05 -55.48 11.20
N VAL A 33 -3.94 -54.64 11.80
CA VAL A 33 -4.61 -54.97 13.07
C VAL A 33 -6.06 -54.62 12.98
N THR A 34 -6.90 -55.64 13.24
CA THR A 34 -8.37 -55.57 13.33
C THR A 34 -8.85 -55.06 14.65
N GLY A 35 -9.95 -54.26 14.64
CA GLY A 35 -10.67 -53.89 15.89
C GLY A 35 -11.86 -52.98 15.67
N SER A 36 -13.02 -53.58 15.62
CA SER A 36 -14.42 -53.21 15.93
C SER A 36 -14.92 -51.75 15.92
N ALA A 37 -16.01 -51.61 15.18
CA ALA A 37 -16.84 -50.43 14.99
C ALA A 37 -17.64 -50.00 16.24
N ILE A 38 -17.74 -48.67 16.44
CA ILE A 38 -18.91 -48.00 17.03
C ILE A 38 -19.15 -46.74 16.16
N GLY A 39 -20.41 -46.58 15.69
CA GLY A 39 -20.77 -45.53 14.76
C GLY A 39 -20.86 -44.14 15.38
N SER A 40 -20.47 -43.15 14.61
CA SER A 40 -20.87 -41.76 14.75
C SER A 40 -20.88 -41.13 13.36
N GLU A 41 -21.86 -40.29 13.11
CA GLU A 41 -22.19 -39.64 11.85
C GLU A 41 -21.01 -38.80 11.28
N PRO A 42 -20.93 -38.58 9.96
CA PRO A 42 -19.85 -37.87 9.36
C PRO A 42 -19.99 -36.35 9.61
N VAL A 43 -19.10 -35.80 10.40
CA VAL A 43 -18.84 -34.35 10.41
C VAL A 43 -18.14 -34.03 9.09
N SER A 44 -18.81 -33.24 8.27
CA SER A 44 -18.27 -32.69 7.03
C SER A 44 -17.10 -31.76 7.38
N THR A 45 -15.88 -32.25 7.23
CA THR A 45 -14.68 -31.42 7.23
C THR A 45 -14.57 -30.73 5.86
N ALA A 46 -14.94 -29.45 5.79
CA ALA A 46 -14.52 -28.61 4.69
C ALA A 46 -12.98 -28.58 4.64
N PRO A 47 -12.34 -28.61 3.46
CA PRO A 47 -10.90 -28.46 3.36
C PRO A 47 -10.52 -27.05 3.80
N THR A 48 -9.86 -26.95 4.95
CA THR A 48 -9.14 -25.75 5.33
C THR A 48 -7.96 -25.60 4.40
N THR A 49 -8.07 -24.74 3.40
CA THR A 49 -6.91 -24.23 2.66
C THR A 49 -6.10 -23.41 3.62
N ASP A 50 -5.03 -24.00 4.12
CA ASP A 50 -4.09 -23.42 5.06
C ASP A 50 -3.18 -22.41 4.32
N THR A 51 -3.74 -21.24 3.95
CA THR A 51 -2.98 -20.12 3.38
C THR A 51 -2.21 -19.34 4.43
N THR A 52 -2.17 -19.82 5.66
CA THR A 52 -1.47 -19.22 6.80
C THR A 52 -0.50 -20.18 7.48
N ALA A 53 -0.05 -21.23 6.79
CA ALA A 53 1.15 -21.91 7.22
C ALA A 53 2.23 -20.85 7.35
N VAL A 54 2.69 -20.59 8.58
CA VAL A 54 3.87 -19.79 8.84
C VAL A 54 5.01 -20.49 8.13
N SER A 55 5.27 -20.11 6.88
CA SER A 55 6.38 -20.61 6.11
C SER A 55 7.63 -20.14 6.81
N THR A 56 8.27 -21.03 7.55
CA THR A 56 9.59 -20.78 8.12
C THR A 56 10.58 -20.76 6.95
N ALA A 57 10.87 -19.57 6.44
CA ALA A 57 11.81 -19.43 5.35
C ALA A 57 13.17 -20.02 5.77
N VAL A 58 13.60 -21.04 5.07
CA VAL A 58 14.94 -21.63 5.24
C VAL A 58 15.93 -20.72 4.51
N PRO A 59 17.14 -20.49 5.06
CA PRO A 59 18.20 -19.79 4.35
C PRO A 59 18.42 -20.39 2.96
N SER A 60 18.27 -19.58 1.93
CA SER A 60 18.48 -19.98 0.53
C SER A 60 19.37 -18.94 -0.17
N PRO A 61 20.68 -18.88 0.18
CA PRO A 61 21.58 -17.88 -0.34
C PRO A 61 21.78 -18.01 -1.84
N THR A 62 21.94 -16.89 -2.51
CA THR A 62 22.23 -16.84 -3.95
C THR A 62 23.69 -17.15 -4.27
N ALA A 63 24.60 -16.89 -3.33
CA ALA A 63 26.02 -17.20 -3.43
C ALA A 63 26.32 -18.62 -2.93
N PRO A 64 27.37 -19.28 -3.45
CA PRO A 64 27.85 -20.55 -2.92
C PRO A 64 28.16 -20.48 -1.42
N LEU A 65 27.87 -21.55 -0.67
CA LEU A 65 28.03 -21.59 0.79
C LEU A 65 29.47 -21.42 1.28
N ASP A 66 30.46 -21.80 0.46
CA ASP A 66 31.89 -21.61 0.72
C ASP A 66 32.44 -20.26 0.35
N SER A 67 31.62 -19.40 -0.28
CA SER A 67 31.98 -18.01 -0.57
C SER A 67 32.15 -17.21 0.71
N HIS A 68 33.17 -16.36 0.76
CA HIS A 68 33.28 -15.35 1.80
C HIS A 68 32.26 -14.23 1.61
N LEU A 69 31.89 -13.57 2.71
CA LEU A 69 31.07 -12.35 2.64
C LEU A 69 31.76 -11.29 1.79
N PRO A 70 31.00 -10.45 1.05
CA PRO A 70 31.58 -9.34 0.33
C PRO A 70 32.21 -8.33 1.31
N SER A 71 33.13 -7.50 0.79
CA SER A 71 33.70 -6.38 1.57
C SER A 71 32.57 -5.52 2.11
N GLN A 72 32.65 -5.17 3.38
CA GLN A 72 31.58 -4.45 4.06
C GLN A 72 31.98 -2.97 4.28
N ALA A 73 31.00 -2.07 4.10
CA ALA A 73 31.16 -0.68 4.50
C ALA A 73 31.25 -0.57 6.03
N ALA A 74 31.76 0.57 6.51
CA ALA A 74 31.79 0.88 7.92
C ALA A 74 30.41 0.76 8.56
N LEU A 75 30.36 0.27 9.79
CA LEU A 75 29.10 0.15 10.53
C LEU A 75 28.53 1.53 10.82
N PRO A 76 27.22 1.72 10.61
CA PRO A 76 26.54 2.94 11.01
C PRO A 76 26.56 3.08 12.54
N PRO A 77 26.40 4.31 13.06
CA PRO A 77 26.34 4.53 14.50
C PRO A 77 25.17 3.78 15.14
N LYS A 78 25.31 3.40 16.41
CA LYS A 78 24.22 2.81 17.19
C LYS A 78 23.03 3.79 17.23
N GLN A 79 21.86 3.29 16.94
CA GLN A 79 20.64 4.09 16.90
C GLN A 79 20.03 4.23 18.30
N ALA A 80 19.91 5.45 18.82
CA ALA A 80 19.43 5.71 20.18
C ALA A 80 17.95 5.31 20.41
N TRP A 81 17.17 5.26 19.34
CA TRP A 81 15.75 4.87 19.38
C TRP A 81 15.56 3.34 19.41
N CYS A 82 16.59 2.57 19.10
CA CYS A 82 16.50 1.11 18.96
C CYS A 82 16.95 0.40 20.25
N PRO A 83 16.10 -0.44 20.84
CA PRO A 83 16.44 -1.19 22.04
C PRO A 83 17.27 -2.47 21.81
N SER A 84 17.47 -2.91 20.54
CA SER A 84 18.10 -4.18 20.18
C SER A 84 19.45 -4.00 19.46
N GLU A 85 20.44 -4.79 19.83
CA GLU A 85 21.72 -4.89 19.11
C GLU A 85 21.68 -5.96 17.99
N ILE A 86 20.59 -6.76 17.93
CA ILE A 86 20.40 -7.79 16.92
C ILE A 86 19.59 -7.25 15.74
N PHE A 87 18.47 -6.52 16.01
CA PHE A 87 17.46 -6.21 15.01
C PHE A 87 17.51 -4.79 14.45
N CYS A 88 18.36 -3.87 14.95
CA CYS A 88 18.27 -2.49 14.52
C CYS A 88 19.54 -1.93 13.83
N ALA A 89 20.70 -2.25 14.30
CA ALA A 89 21.98 -1.90 13.67
C ALA A 89 23.10 -2.73 14.30
N GLY A 90 24.17 -2.95 13.55
CA GLY A 90 25.33 -3.66 14.05
C GLY A 90 25.90 -4.69 13.07
N GLN A 91 26.99 -5.31 13.46
CA GLN A 91 27.75 -6.24 12.65
C GLN A 91 26.91 -7.45 12.22
N LEU A 92 26.15 -8.04 13.16
CA LEU A 92 25.30 -9.20 12.90
C LEU A 92 24.29 -8.90 11.81
N LEU A 93 23.52 -7.81 11.96
CA LEU A 93 22.48 -7.44 11.00
C LEU A 93 23.08 -7.15 9.61
N GLN A 94 24.22 -6.45 9.53
CA GLN A 94 24.91 -6.18 8.27
C GLN A 94 25.38 -7.47 7.61
N SER A 95 26.06 -8.35 8.35
CA SER A 95 26.61 -9.61 7.81
C SER A 95 25.53 -10.55 7.27
N VAL A 96 24.41 -10.69 8.01
CA VAL A 96 23.28 -11.53 7.57
C VAL A 96 22.65 -11.00 6.28
N ASN A 97 22.46 -9.67 6.17
CA ASN A 97 21.87 -9.09 4.97
C ASN A 97 22.80 -9.18 3.77
N LEU A 98 24.11 -8.96 3.95
CA LEU A 98 25.10 -9.09 2.86
C LEU A 98 25.37 -10.53 2.45
N ALA A 99 25.08 -11.51 3.30
CA ALA A 99 25.04 -12.93 2.93
C ALA A 99 23.86 -13.26 2.01
N GLN A 100 22.90 -12.36 1.84
CA GLN A 100 21.70 -12.53 1.01
C GLN A 100 21.01 -13.88 1.22
N LEU A 101 20.81 -14.25 2.50
CA LEU A 101 20.18 -15.53 2.87
C LEU A 101 18.70 -15.60 2.49
N TYR A 102 18.07 -14.44 2.32
CA TYR A 102 16.65 -14.28 1.99
C TYR A 102 16.49 -13.23 0.88
N PRO A 103 15.52 -13.40 -0.01
CA PRO A 103 15.22 -12.39 -1.04
C PRO A 103 14.67 -11.07 -0.46
N ASP A 104 14.28 -11.07 0.82
CA ASP A 104 13.68 -9.96 1.53
C ASP A 104 14.33 -9.80 2.92
N SER A 105 14.95 -8.63 3.18
CA SER A 105 15.59 -8.32 4.46
C SER A 105 14.65 -8.46 5.66
N LYS A 106 13.35 -8.17 5.48
CA LYS A 106 12.33 -8.26 6.54
C LYS A 106 12.20 -9.69 7.08
N THR A 107 12.40 -10.70 6.26
CA THR A 107 12.35 -12.11 6.69
C THR A 107 13.28 -12.38 7.88
N PHE A 108 14.50 -11.84 7.86
CA PHE A 108 15.43 -12.04 8.96
C PHE A 108 15.02 -11.30 10.24
N VAL A 109 14.69 -10.02 10.12
CA VAL A 109 14.37 -9.19 11.31
C VAL A 109 13.03 -9.54 11.97
N ASP A 110 12.22 -10.35 11.32
CA ASP A 110 10.96 -10.90 11.86
C ASP A 110 11.16 -12.26 12.56
N LYS A 111 12.38 -12.83 12.57
CA LYS A 111 12.68 -14.09 13.26
C LYS A 111 13.04 -13.83 14.71
N PRO A 112 12.27 -14.35 15.69
CA PRO A 112 12.72 -14.32 17.08
C PRO A 112 13.97 -15.18 17.26
N THR A 113 14.83 -14.82 18.21
CA THR A 113 15.99 -15.61 18.53
C THR A 113 15.59 -16.94 19.20
N ALA A 114 16.44 -17.97 19.08
CA ALA A 114 16.27 -19.23 19.81
C ALA A 114 16.76 -19.14 21.25
N PHE A 115 17.70 -18.22 21.51
CA PHE A 115 18.37 -18.00 22.78
C PHE A 115 18.32 -16.55 23.17
N ASP A 116 18.81 -16.21 24.36
CA ASP A 116 18.94 -14.81 24.80
C ASP A 116 19.96 -14.05 23.93
N ALA A 117 19.80 -12.72 23.90
CA ALA A 117 20.60 -11.85 23.03
C ALA A 117 22.11 -11.96 23.30
N GLN A 118 22.55 -12.15 24.55
CA GLN A 118 23.94 -12.25 24.90
C GLN A 118 24.57 -13.51 24.31
N ARG A 119 23.85 -14.63 24.34
CA ARG A 119 24.31 -15.88 23.73
C ARG A 119 24.35 -15.74 22.21
N VAL A 120 23.32 -15.25 21.56
CA VAL A 120 23.28 -15.04 20.10
C VAL A 120 24.43 -14.18 19.62
N LEU A 121 24.71 -13.07 20.31
CA LEU A 121 25.86 -12.21 19.98
C LEU A 121 27.20 -12.90 20.22
N SER A 122 27.32 -13.75 21.28
CA SER A 122 28.50 -14.55 21.53
C SER A 122 28.74 -15.58 20.43
N ASP A 123 27.70 -16.28 20.02
CA ASP A 123 27.74 -17.32 18.97
C ASP A 123 28.08 -16.68 17.60
N PHE A 124 27.54 -15.52 17.30
CA PHE A 124 27.91 -14.74 16.12
C PHE A 124 29.40 -14.33 16.16
N ASN A 125 29.88 -13.80 17.28
CA ASN A 125 31.28 -13.38 17.43
C ASN A 125 32.27 -14.55 17.34
N ALA A 126 31.82 -15.76 17.68
CA ALA A 126 32.62 -16.99 17.55
C ALA A 126 32.87 -17.41 16.10
N LEU A 127 32.12 -16.86 15.12
CA LEU A 127 32.38 -17.08 13.69
C LEU A 127 33.73 -16.50 13.24
N GLY A 128 34.29 -15.58 14.01
CA GLY A 128 35.61 -15.00 13.78
C GLY A 128 35.57 -13.64 13.06
N PRO A 129 36.73 -13.19 12.53
CA PRO A 129 36.82 -11.93 11.82
C PRO A 129 35.96 -11.91 10.56
N GLN A 130 35.33 -10.78 10.29
CA GLN A 130 34.37 -10.56 9.22
C GLN A 130 34.85 -11.02 7.84
N ASP A 131 36.09 -10.73 7.49
CA ASP A 131 36.68 -11.11 6.19
C ASP A 131 36.85 -12.60 5.99
N ASN A 132 36.73 -13.41 7.06
CA ASN A 132 36.87 -14.86 7.03
C ASN A 132 35.54 -15.60 7.16
N ILE A 133 34.43 -14.88 7.37
CA ILE A 133 33.12 -15.49 7.52
C ILE A 133 32.59 -15.91 6.13
N THR A 134 32.14 -17.17 6.01
CA THR A 134 31.49 -17.65 4.79
C THR A 134 29.98 -17.50 4.85
N VAL A 135 29.34 -17.46 3.67
CA VAL A 135 27.87 -17.46 3.54
C VAL A 135 27.27 -18.68 4.27
N GLY A 136 27.88 -19.84 4.15
CA GLY A 136 27.45 -21.07 4.85
C GLY A 136 27.55 -21.00 6.37
N ALA A 137 28.57 -20.31 6.90
CA ALA A 137 28.69 -20.08 8.34
C ALA A 137 27.57 -19.21 8.88
N ILE A 138 27.21 -18.13 8.16
CA ILE A 138 26.07 -17.26 8.51
C ILE A 138 24.75 -18.02 8.37
N ALA A 139 24.56 -18.81 7.30
CA ALA A 139 23.34 -19.60 7.11
C ALA A 139 23.13 -20.61 8.26
N ASN A 140 24.20 -21.28 8.67
CA ASN A 140 24.15 -22.22 9.80
C ASN A 140 23.87 -21.50 11.13
N PHE A 141 24.53 -20.37 11.38
CA PHE A 141 24.28 -19.53 12.55
C PHE A 141 22.81 -19.13 12.62
N VAL A 142 22.24 -18.56 11.54
CA VAL A 142 20.82 -18.14 11.52
C VAL A 142 19.89 -19.33 11.73
N SER A 143 20.19 -20.49 11.14
CA SER A 143 19.38 -21.69 11.30
C SER A 143 19.41 -22.25 12.73
N THR A 144 20.49 -22.02 13.48
CA THR A 144 20.69 -22.49 14.86
C THR A 144 20.14 -21.50 15.89
N ASP A 145 20.41 -20.22 15.69
CA ASP A 145 20.20 -19.18 16.69
C ASP A 145 18.89 -18.40 16.52
N PHE A 146 18.13 -18.63 15.44
CA PHE A 146 16.84 -18.00 15.17
C PHE A 146 15.75 -19.03 14.90
N LYS A 147 14.53 -18.68 15.30
CA LYS A 147 13.30 -19.45 15.04
C LYS A 147 12.69 -19.05 13.68
N GLY A 148 11.50 -19.59 13.36
CA GLY A 148 10.71 -19.15 12.20
C GLY A 148 10.14 -17.76 12.40
N GLU A 149 10.03 -16.99 11.31
CA GLU A 149 9.39 -15.68 11.34
C GLU A 149 7.89 -15.78 11.59
N GLY A 150 7.35 -14.81 12.36
CA GLY A 150 5.91 -14.68 12.63
C GLY A 150 5.32 -15.69 13.63
N LEU A 151 6.14 -16.53 14.29
CA LEU A 151 5.67 -17.49 15.28
C LEU A 151 5.03 -16.86 16.51
N GLU A 152 5.26 -15.57 16.75
CA GLU A 152 4.65 -14.81 17.85
C GLU A 152 3.20 -14.39 17.58
N LEU A 153 2.68 -14.70 16.39
CA LEU A 153 1.33 -14.38 15.96
C LEU A 153 0.52 -15.66 15.77
N GLU A 154 -0.77 -15.56 16.10
CA GLU A 154 -1.73 -16.65 15.89
C GLU A 154 -2.91 -16.19 15.05
N ALA A 155 -3.39 -17.05 14.16
CA ALA A 155 -4.64 -16.85 13.44
C ALA A 155 -5.81 -17.05 14.41
N LEU A 156 -6.80 -16.14 14.36
CA LEU A 156 -7.95 -16.21 15.23
C LEU A 156 -9.22 -16.46 14.44
N THR A 157 -9.97 -17.48 14.84
CA THR A 157 -11.31 -17.77 14.29
C THR A 157 -12.38 -17.06 15.10
N LEU A 158 -13.20 -16.25 14.44
CA LEU A 158 -14.31 -15.54 15.07
C LEU A 158 -15.56 -16.45 15.11
N SER A 159 -16.03 -16.77 16.32
CA SER A 159 -17.25 -17.59 16.49
C SER A 159 -18.54 -16.92 15.96
N ASN A 160 -18.53 -15.60 15.83
CA ASN A 160 -19.68 -14.81 15.39
C ASN A 160 -19.36 -14.00 14.10
N PHE A 161 -18.65 -14.60 13.16
CA PHE A 161 -18.35 -13.94 11.89
C PHE A 161 -19.66 -13.71 11.10
N PRO A 162 -19.98 -12.46 10.70
CA PRO A 162 -21.20 -12.15 9.99
C PRO A 162 -21.14 -12.62 8.52
N GLU A 163 -21.71 -13.77 8.20
CA GLU A 163 -21.66 -14.34 6.84
C GLU A 163 -22.29 -13.45 5.75
N ASN A 164 -23.34 -12.69 6.09
CA ASN A 164 -24.08 -11.86 5.15
C ASN A 164 -24.25 -10.43 5.69
N PRO A 165 -23.20 -9.60 5.70
CA PRO A 165 -23.29 -8.23 6.18
C PRO A 165 -24.25 -7.40 5.32
N THR A 166 -24.96 -6.47 5.95
CA THR A 166 -26.08 -5.74 5.34
C THR A 166 -25.70 -4.90 4.11
N PHE A 167 -24.42 -4.56 3.94
CA PHE A 167 -23.99 -3.80 2.76
C PHE A 167 -24.20 -4.57 1.45
N LEU A 168 -24.17 -5.92 1.47
CA LEU A 168 -24.40 -6.76 0.29
C LEU A 168 -25.77 -6.53 -0.35
N GLU A 169 -26.77 -6.11 0.43
CA GLU A 169 -28.11 -5.80 -0.08
C GLU A 169 -28.14 -4.54 -0.96
N LYS A 170 -27.14 -3.68 -0.82
CA LYS A 170 -27.02 -2.46 -1.63
C LYS A 170 -26.46 -2.73 -3.03
N ILE A 171 -25.78 -3.86 -3.19
CA ILE A 171 -25.18 -4.26 -4.47
C ILE A 171 -26.23 -4.93 -5.33
N LYS A 172 -26.54 -4.33 -6.48
CA LYS A 172 -27.60 -4.81 -7.38
C LYS A 172 -27.12 -5.86 -8.36
N ASP A 173 -25.89 -5.74 -8.81
CA ASP A 173 -25.26 -6.69 -9.73
C ASP A 173 -24.96 -7.99 -8.99
N PRO A 174 -25.46 -9.16 -9.48
CA PRO A 174 -25.33 -10.44 -8.78
C PRO A 174 -23.89 -10.95 -8.72
N LEU A 175 -23.09 -10.70 -9.76
CA LEU A 175 -21.68 -11.12 -9.80
C LEU A 175 -20.85 -10.30 -8.80
N VAL A 176 -20.97 -8.98 -8.84
CA VAL A 176 -20.28 -8.08 -7.92
C VAL A 176 -20.71 -8.35 -6.47
N LYS A 177 -22.00 -8.65 -6.24
CA LYS A 177 -22.51 -9.02 -4.90
C LYS A 177 -21.86 -10.31 -4.38
N ALA A 178 -21.82 -11.35 -5.20
CA ALA A 178 -21.23 -12.64 -4.84
C ALA A 178 -19.72 -12.52 -4.62
N TRP A 179 -19.00 -11.82 -5.50
CA TRP A 179 -17.59 -11.52 -5.31
C TRP A 179 -17.33 -10.71 -4.03
N SER A 180 -18.14 -9.69 -3.76
CA SER A 180 -17.98 -8.90 -2.52
C SER A 180 -18.20 -9.74 -1.26
N LYS A 181 -19.01 -10.81 -1.33
CA LYS A 181 -19.16 -11.77 -0.23
C LYS A 181 -17.87 -12.60 -0.03
N ILE A 182 -17.21 -13.00 -1.11
CA ILE A 182 -15.90 -13.69 -1.05
C ILE A 182 -14.85 -12.76 -0.46
N VAL A 183 -14.74 -11.52 -0.96
CA VAL A 183 -13.78 -10.53 -0.41
C VAL A 183 -14.05 -10.27 1.08
N HIS A 184 -15.31 -10.26 1.50
CA HIS A 184 -15.67 -10.15 2.91
C HIS A 184 -15.15 -11.34 3.74
N SER A 185 -15.19 -12.57 3.22
CA SER A 185 -14.69 -13.74 3.96
C SER A 185 -13.19 -13.71 4.19
N TYR A 186 -12.40 -13.01 3.35
CA TYR A 186 -10.94 -12.87 3.52
C TYR A 186 -10.53 -12.16 4.79
N TRP A 187 -11.44 -11.51 5.52
CA TRP A 187 -11.11 -10.96 6.85
C TRP A 187 -10.70 -12.05 7.83
N SER A 188 -11.26 -13.25 7.74
CA SER A 188 -10.88 -14.39 8.58
C SER A 188 -9.40 -14.78 8.42
N ASP A 189 -8.84 -14.57 7.21
CA ASP A 189 -7.46 -14.91 6.90
C ASP A 189 -6.46 -13.86 7.38
N LEU A 190 -6.93 -12.67 7.76
CA LEU A 190 -6.08 -11.53 8.15
C LEU A 190 -6.18 -11.18 9.64
N ILE A 191 -7.13 -11.76 10.37
CA ILE A 191 -7.32 -11.50 11.80
C ILE A 191 -6.29 -12.29 12.60
N ARG A 192 -5.56 -11.57 13.49
CA ARG A 192 -4.47 -12.11 14.31
C ARG A 192 -4.60 -11.72 15.77
N GLY A 193 -3.98 -12.52 16.60
CA GLY A 193 -3.64 -12.24 17.99
C GLY A 193 -2.15 -12.44 18.24
N THR A 194 -1.67 -11.94 19.37
CA THR A 194 -0.32 -12.25 19.86
C THR A 194 -0.35 -13.63 20.52
N ASN A 195 0.45 -14.56 20.01
CA ASN A 195 0.63 -15.89 20.60
C ASN A 195 1.51 -15.78 21.85
N ARG A 196 0.88 -15.87 23.00
CA ARG A 196 1.57 -15.68 24.28
C ARG A 196 2.49 -16.83 24.67
N ASP A 197 2.29 -18.01 24.10
CA ASP A 197 3.09 -19.19 24.41
C ASP A 197 4.45 -19.19 23.71
N THR A 198 4.51 -18.52 22.53
CA THR A 198 5.75 -18.42 21.74
C THR A 198 6.40 -17.04 21.82
N LEU A 199 5.74 -16.09 22.48
CA LEU A 199 6.23 -14.72 22.61
C LEU A 199 7.55 -14.69 23.40
N CYS A 200 8.55 -14.03 22.83
CA CYS A 200 9.73 -13.62 23.57
C CYS A 200 9.35 -12.45 24.46
N SER A 201 9.18 -12.70 25.74
CA SER A 201 8.94 -11.61 26.70
C SER A 201 10.29 -10.98 27.04
N GLY A 202 10.39 -9.66 26.88
CA GLY A 202 11.62 -8.86 27.06
C GLY A 202 12.38 -9.09 28.35
N GLN A 203 13.32 -8.25 28.72
CA GLN A 203 14.39 -8.36 29.76
C GLN A 203 14.14 -9.20 31.05
N ASN A 204 12.92 -9.64 31.31
CA ASN A 204 12.54 -10.52 32.43
C ASN A 204 11.96 -11.86 31.96
N SER A 205 12.22 -12.28 30.72
CA SER A 205 11.65 -13.48 30.14
C SER A 205 12.27 -14.75 30.74
N THR A 206 11.43 -15.67 31.16
CA THR A 206 11.83 -17.05 31.48
C THR A 206 12.15 -17.89 30.24
N THR A 207 11.87 -17.39 29.04
CA THR A 207 12.06 -18.08 27.76
C THR A 207 13.45 -17.86 27.15
N GLY A 208 14.23 -16.87 27.62
CA GLY A 208 15.59 -16.62 27.13
C GLY A 208 15.66 -16.34 25.64
N CYS A 209 14.70 -15.61 25.03
CA CYS A 209 14.76 -15.20 23.64
C CYS A 209 14.45 -13.71 23.46
N GLU A 210 14.83 -13.15 22.31
CA GLU A 210 14.56 -11.76 21.91
C GLU A 210 13.77 -11.74 20.60
N SER A 211 12.84 -10.78 20.47
CA SER A 211 12.02 -10.58 19.28
C SER A 211 11.92 -9.12 18.93
N SER A 212 11.76 -8.84 17.64
CA SER A 212 11.45 -7.50 17.15
C SER A 212 9.97 -7.11 17.31
N LEU A 213 9.05 -8.08 17.58
CA LEU A 213 7.63 -7.82 17.70
C LEU A 213 7.31 -6.93 18.93
N ILE A 214 6.50 -5.90 18.72
CA ILE A 214 5.83 -5.15 19.77
C ILE A 214 4.51 -5.89 20.07
N PRO A 215 4.39 -6.58 21.23
CA PRO A 215 3.21 -7.40 21.53
C PRO A 215 1.98 -6.53 21.68
N LEU A 216 0.88 -6.89 21.04
CA LEU A 216 -0.41 -6.25 21.17
C LEU A 216 -1.33 -7.01 22.12
N ASN A 217 -2.16 -6.28 22.87
CA ASN A 217 -3.06 -6.87 23.86
C ASN A 217 -4.40 -7.32 23.27
N HIS A 218 -4.78 -6.76 22.14
CA HIS A 218 -6.08 -6.98 21.51
C HIS A 218 -5.91 -7.57 20.12
N THR A 219 -6.97 -8.20 19.60
CA THR A 219 -7.06 -8.69 18.24
C THR A 219 -6.84 -7.56 17.23
N PHE A 220 -6.17 -7.85 16.13
CA PHE A 220 -5.88 -6.91 15.07
C PHE A 220 -5.98 -7.58 13.70
N VAL A 221 -5.88 -6.77 12.65
CA VAL A 221 -5.87 -7.23 11.26
C VAL A 221 -4.53 -6.84 10.65
N VAL A 222 -3.86 -7.81 10.03
CA VAL A 222 -2.61 -7.57 9.30
C VAL A 222 -2.92 -7.09 7.87
N PRO A 223 -2.05 -6.28 7.24
CA PRO A 223 -2.21 -5.94 5.82
C PRO A 223 -2.18 -7.16 4.91
N GLY A 224 -1.31 -8.13 5.18
CA GLY A 224 -1.15 -9.36 4.42
C GLY A 224 0.23 -9.51 3.76
N GLY A 225 0.51 -10.67 3.20
CA GLY A 225 1.81 -10.99 2.61
C GLY A 225 2.95 -10.88 3.62
N ARG A 226 4.01 -10.13 3.26
CA ARG A 226 5.17 -9.88 4.14
C ARG A 226 4.84 -9.03 5.37
N PHE A 227 3.71 -8.32 5.37
CA PHE A 227 3.27 -7.42 6.44
C PHE A 227 2.42 -8.19 7.45
N ARG A 228 3.06 -8.86 8.39
CA ARG A 228 2.45 -9.81 9.33
C ARG A 228 2.02 -9.18 10.66
N GLU A 229 2.36 -7.91 10.92
CA GLU A 229 1.97 -7.13 12.11
C GLU A 229 0.90 -6.07 11.79
N GLN A 230 0.36 -5.38 12.81
CA GLN A 230 -0.51 -4.22 12.62
C GLN A 230 0.31 -3.05 12.05
N TYR A 231 -0.18 -2.43 10.98
CA TYR A 231 0.40 -1.21 10.40
C TYR A 231 -0.54 -0.03 10.59
N TYR A 232 0.04 1.15 10.81
CA TYR A 232 -0.73 2.30 11.27
C TYR A 232 -1.68 2.82 10.18
N TRP A 233 -1.18 3.33 9.05
CA TRP A 233 -2.05 3.97 8.07
C TRP A 233 -2.91 2.98 7.28
N ASP A 234 -2.40 1.76 7.04
CA ASP A 234 -3.14 0.67 6.39
C ASP A 234 -4.44 0.37 7.12
N SER A 235 -4.39 0.39 8.46
CA SER A 235 -5.53 0.15 9.34
C SER A 235 -6.70 1.08 9.08
N TYR A 236 -6.48 2.28 8.50
CA TYR A 236 -7.60 3.17 8.17
C TYR A 236 -8.54 2.55 7.13
N TRP A 237 -8.01 2.04 6.02
CA TRP A 237 -8.84 1.44 4.96
C TRP A 237 -9.34 0.07 5.35
N ILE A 238 -8.57 -0.69 6.12
CA ILE A 238 -9.02 -1.94 6.77
C ILE A 238 -10.22 -1.65 7.66
N VAL A 239 -10.14 -0.67 8.55
CA VAL A 239 -11.25 -0.24 9.44
C VAL A 239 -12.47 0.19 8.62
N ARG A 240 -12.28 0.89 7.47
CA ARG A 240 -13.41 1.26 6.61
C ARG A 240 -14.14 0.03 6.09
N GLY A 241 -13.42 -1.01 5.68
CA GLY A 241 -14.01 -2.29 5.25
C GLY A 241 -14.65 -3.06 6.40
N LEU A 242 -13.97 -3.18 7.53
CA LEU A 242 -14.49 -3.87 8.73
C LEU A 242 -15.81 -3.25 9.22
N LEU A 243 -15.93 -1.92 9.17
CA LEU A 243 -17.18 -1.22 9.54
C LEU A 243 -18.34 -1.57 8.59
N GLU A 244 -18.10 -1.73 7.30
CA GLU A 244 -19.13 -2.21 6.36
C GLU A 244 -19.42 -3.70 6.57
N SER A 245 -18.42 -4.50 6.89
CA SER A 245 -18.51 -5.92 7.26
C SER A 245 -19.16 -6.17 8.62
N GLN A 246 -19.51 -5.14 9.39
CA GLN A 246 -20.11 -5.20 10.73
C GLN A 246 -19.21 -5.88 11.80
N LEU A 247 -17.89 -5.90 11.57
CA LEU A 247 -16.88 -6.43 12.50
C LEU A 247 -16.45 -5.34 13.51
N TYR A 248 -17.40 -4.80 14.24
CA TYR A 248 -17.20 -3.63 15.11
C TYR A 248 -16.26 -3.91 16.29
N ASP A 249 -16.25 -5.13 16.82
CA ASP A 249 -15.39 -5.54 17.93
C ASP A 249 -13.91 -5.56 17.50
N ILE A 250 -13.63 -6.00 16.25
CA ILE A 250 -12.27 -5.97 15.68
C ILE A 250 -11.81 -4.53 15.47
N VAL A 251 -12.70 -3.64 15.04
CA VAL A 251 -12.38 -2.21 14.93
C VAL A 251 -12.08 -1.60 16.31
N ASN A 252 -12.87 -1.94 17.32
CA ASN A 252 -12.62 -1.50 18.69
C ASN A 252 -11.25 -1.99 19.17
N SER A 253 -10.95 -3.28 19.00
CA SER A 253 -9.67 -3.90 19.35
C SER A 253 -8.49 -3.22 18.68
N THR A 254 -8.58 -2.93 17.37
CA THR A 254 -7.57 -2.18 16.63
C THR A 254 -7.33 -0.80 17.24
N LEU A 255 -8.40 -0.07 17.59
CA LEU A 255 -8.30 1.25 18.23
C LEU A 255 -7.70 1.15 19.64
N GLN A 256 -8.03 0.08 20.40
CA GLN A 256 -7.43 -0.15 21.74
C GLN A 256 -5.92 -0.38 21.63
N ASN A 257 -5.45 -1.16 20.64
CA ASN A 257 -4.02 -1.35 20.43
C ASN A 257 -3.30 -0.02 20.15
N PHE A 258 -3.83 0.84 19.27
CA PHE A 258 -3.25 2.16 19.04
C PHE A 258 -3.26 3.05 20.29
N MET A 259 -4.27 2.91 21.16
CA MET A 259 -4.30 3.60 22.44
C MET A 259 -3.24 3.07 23.40
N ASP A 260 -3.00 1.75 23.44
CA ASP A 260 -1.93 1.14 24.21
C ASP A 260 -0.54 1.66 23.76
N GLU A 261 -0.31 1.73 22.45
CA GLU A 261 0.93 2.29 21.90
C GLU A 261 1.11 3.78 22.25
N LEU A 262 0.05 4.58 22.15
CA LEU A 262 0.09 5.98 22.60
C LEU A 262 0.39 6.12 24.10
N GLU A 263 -0.10 5.23 24.94
CA GLU A 263 0.17 5.22 26.37
C GLU A 263 1.62 4.82 26.70
N THR A 264 2.10 3.73 26.09
CA THR A 264 3.37 3.07 26.42
C THR A 264 4.56 3.65 25.66
N ILE A 265 4.43 3.85 24.35
CA ILE A 265 5.50 4.33 23.47
C ILE A 265 5.47 5.87 23.36
N GLY A 266 4.28 6.44 23.37
CA GLY A 266 4.08 7.89 23.29
C GLY A 266 3.67 8.40 21.89
N PHE A 267 3.75 7.57 20.88
CA PHE A 267 3.25 7.78 19.53
C PHE A 267 2.85 6.43 18.92
N ILE A 268 2.21 6.43 17.76
CA ILE A 268 1.88 5.21 17.02
C ILE A 268 3.02 4.95 16.04
N PRO A 269 3.78 3.85 16.18
CA PRO A 269 4.83 3.48 15.24
C PRO A 269 4.28 3.15 13.84
N ASN A 270 5.15 3.14 12.85
CA ASN A 270 4.85 2.72 11.48
C ASN A 270 4.15 1.35 11.44
N GLY A 271 4.64 0.40 12.23
CA GLY A 271 4.10 -0.94 12.38
C GLY A 271 4.54 -1.58 13.70
N GLY A 272 4.06 -2.78 13.98
CA GLY A 272 4.19 -3.49 15.25
C GLY A 272 5.56 -4.12 15.50
N ARG A 273 6.67 -3.50 15.08
CA ARG A 273 8.04 -3.97 15.31
C ARG A 273 8.93 -2.89 15.89
N ILE A 274 9.90 -3.27 16.74
CA ILE A 274 10.80 -2.31 17.41
C ILE A 274 11.68 -1.50 16.44
N TYR A 275 11.96 -2.02 15.26
CA TYR A 275 12.71 -1.30 14.24
C TYR A 275 11.90 -0.19 13.55
N TYR A 276 10.62 -0.04 13.88
CA TYR A 276 9.76 1.09 13.51
C TYR A 276 9.67 2.20 14.56
N LEU A 277 10.42 2.10 15.66
CA LEU A 277 10.38 3.11 16.73
C LEU A 277 11.06 4.44 16.37
N ASP A 278 11.67 4.53 15.18
CA ASP A 278 12.23 5.77 14.63
C ASP A 278 11.18 6.67 13.96
N ARG A 279 10.01 6.11 13.57
CA ARG A 279 9.00 6.78 12.73
C ARG A 279 7.58 6.35 13.00
N SER A 280 6.65 7.22 12.61
CA SER A 280 5.22 6.94 12.51
C SER A 280 4.83 6.63 11.05
N GLN A 281 3.55 6.77 10.74
CA GLN A 281 2.97 6.82 9.40
C GLN A 281 1.90 7.94 9.34
N PRO A 282 1.27 8.24 8.19
CA PRO A 282 0.24 9.27 8.10
C PRO A 282 -0.83 9.15 9.21
N PRO A 283 -1.06 10.20 10.01
CA PRO A 283 -1.82 10.12 11.28
C PRO A 283 -3.34 9.99 11.07
N LEU A 284 -3.82 8.78 10.98
CA LEU A 284 -5.21 8.44 10.68
C LEU A 284 -6.01 7.88 11.88
N PHE A 285 -5.42 7.76 13.08
CA PHE A 285 -6.10 7.24 14.28
C PHE A 285 -7.38 8.03 14.61
N ILE A 286 -7.31 9.35 14.65
CA ILE A 286 -8.48 10.19 14.94
C ILE A 286 -9.57 10.02 13.89
N HIS A 287 -9.20 9.79 12.63
CA HIS A 287 -10.14 9.53 11.54
C HIS A 287 -10.81 8.15 11.68
N MET A 288 -10.05 7.11 12.11
CA MET A 288 -10.58 5.78 12.43
C MET A 288 -11.55 5.85 13.62
N LEU A 289 -11.15 6.53 14.69
CA LEU A 289 -11.99 6.75 15.88
C LEU A 289 -13.30 7.46 15.52
N ALA A 290 -13.23 8.52 14.70
CA ALA A 290 -14.41 9.24 14.24
C ALA A 290 -15.33 8.35 13.38
N ALA A 291 -14.77 7.53 12.51
CA ALA A 291 -15.53 6.58 11.69
C ALA A 291 -16.24 5.53 12.57
N TYR A 292 -15.55 4.95 13.55
CA TYR A 292 -16.10 4.01 14.51
C TYR A 292 -17.26 4.60 15.29
N VAL A 293 -17.05 5.74 15.98
CA VAL A 293 -18.08 6.43 16.77
C VAL A 293 -19.26 6.87 15.91
N ASN A 294 -19.04 7.27 14.67
CA ASN A 294 -20.13 7.64 13.76
C ASN A 294 -20.97 6.44 13.33
N ARG A 295 -20.36 5.27 13.15
CA ARG A 295 -21.04 4.04 12.73
C ARG A 295 -21.77 3.37 13.89
N THR A 296 -21.07 3.12 15.01
CA THR A 296 -21.57 2.35 16.14
C THR A 296 -22.43 3.16 17.11
N LYS A 297 -22.21 4.48 17.15
CA LYS A 297 -22.73 5.40 18.18
C LYS A 297 -22.15 5.16 19.57
N ASP A 298 -21.16 4.28 19.69
CA ASP A 298 -20.42 4.07 20.93
C ASP A 298 -19.59 5.31 21.27
N THR A 299 -19.99 6.02 22.29
CA THR A 299 -19.27 7.18 22.84
C THR A 299 -18.46 6.81 24.09
N GLY A 300 -18.59 5.58 24.60
CA GLY A 300 -17.85 5.11 25.77
C GLY A 300 -16.34 5.07 25.55
N ILE A 301 -15.92 4.68 24.35
CA ILE A 301 -14.50 4.68 23.95
C ILE A 301 -13.84 6.06 24.07
N LEU A 302 -14.61 7.16 24.00
CA LEU A 302 -14.08 8.53 24.02
C LEU A 302 -13.46 8.92 25.37
N ASP A 303 -13.89 8.30 26.49
CA ASP A 303 -13.31 8.58 27.79
C ASP A 303 -11.80 8.27 27.81
N ARG A 304 -11.36 7.18 27.16
CA ARG A 304 -9.94 6.81 27.00
C ARG A 304 -9.30 7.49 25.78
N ALA A 305 -10.01 7.52 24.68
CA ALA A 305 -9.44 7.89 23.39
C ALA A 305 -9.11 9.38 23.24
N LEU A 306 -9.92 10.29 23.83
CA LEU A 306 -9.73 11.73 23.63
C LEU A 306 -8.38 12.26 24.13
N PRO A 307 -7.94 11.97 25.39
CA PRO A 307 -6.62 12.43 25.84
C PRO A 307 -5.46 11.82 25.02
N LEU A 308 -5.62 10.61 24.52
CA LEU A 308 -4.62 9.95 23.67
C LEU A 308 -4.57 10.54 22.24
N ALA A 309 -5.72 10.90 21.70
CA ALA A 309 -5.79 11.64 20.43
C ALA A 309 -5.14 13.04 20.55
N GLU A 310 -5.30 13.72 21.69
CA GLU A 310 -4.59 14.96 21.98
C GLU A 310 -3.06 14.73 22.08
N LYS A 311 -2.63 13.60 22.69
CA LYS A 311 -1.22 13.21 22.81
C LYS A 311 -0.59 12.94 21.44
N GLU A 312 -1.29 12.24 20.54
CA GLU A 312 -0.85 12.02 19.18
C GLU A 312 -0.60 13.34 18.42
N LEU A 313 -1.59 14.26 18.44
CA LEU A 313 -1.43 15.55 17.78
C LEU A 313 -0.32 16.40 18.43
N ALA A 314 -0.09 16.25 19.72
CA ALA A 314 1.02 16.91 20.40
C ALA A 314 2.38 16.34 19.97
N TRP A 315 2.48 15.02 19.78
CA TRP A 315 3.69 14.37 19.27
C TRP A 315 4.04 14.87 17.85
N TRP A 316 3.06 14.89 16.92
CA TRP A 316 3.26 15.43 15.58
C TRP A 316 3.67 16.91 15.59
N ALA A 317 3.04 17.71 16.47
CA ALA A 317 3.37 19.12 16.62
C ALA A 317 4.79 19.37 17.16
N SER A 318 5.27 18.50 18.04
CA SER A 318 6.60 18.64 18.65
C SER A 318 7.71 18.10 17.76
N ASN A 319 7.47 17.05 16.99
CA ASN A 319 8.50 16.30 16.28
C ASN A 319 8.53 16.54 14.77
N ARG A 320 7.44 17.03 14.17
CA ARG A 320 7.25 17.08 12.71
C ARG A 320 6.82 18.47 12.21
N THR A 321 6.96 19.54 13.00
CA THR A 321 6.67 20.89 12.53
C THR A 321 7.92 21.71 12.24
N PHE A 322 7.78 22.64 11.31
CA PHE A 322 8.81 23.64 11.02
C PHE A 322 8.17 24.93 10.51
N LYS A 323 8.95 26.00 10.45
CA LYS A 323 8.49 27.30 10.00
C LYS A 323 8.84 27.50 8.53
N VAL A 324 7.87 27.96 7.74
CA VAL A 324 8.03 28.25 6.31
C VAL A 324 7.49 29.65 6.02
N GLU A 325 8.27 30.47 5.35
CA GLU A 325 7.82 31.76 4.84
C GLU A 325 7.24 31.58 3.43
N SER A 326 6.03 32.08 3.22
CA SER A 326 5.41 32.11 1.90
C SER A 326 6.08 33.16 1.00
N PRO A 327 6.52 32.80 -0.20
CA PRO A 327 7.11 33.76 -1.14
C PRO A 327 6.08 34.78 -1.66
N SER A 328 4.79 34.44 -1.68
CA SER A 328 3.70 35.29 -2.16
C SER A 328 3.21 36.28 -1.10
N SER A 329 2.82 35.78 0.06
CA SER A 329 2.20 36.60 1.13
C SER A 329 3.19 37.16 2.13
N LYS A 330 4.45 36.71 2.14
CA LYS A 330 5.49 37.02 3.14
C LYS A 330 5.12 36.65 4.57
N LYS A 331 4.14 35.79 4.74
CA LYS A 331 3.72 35.28 6.05
C LYS A 331 4.51 34.03 6.40
N THR A 332 4.89 33.91 7.66
CA THR A 332 5.51 32.69 8.19
C THR A 332 4.43 31.78 8.78
N TYR A 333 4.40 30.54 8.31
CA TYR A 333 3.51 29.49 8.78
C TYR A 333 4.25 28.40 9.53
N THR A 334 3.63 27.81 10.54
CA THR A 334 4.05 26.54 11.12
C THR A 334 3.26 25.44 10.43
N VAL A 335 3.96 24.56 9.73
CA VAL A 335 3.41 23.47 8.94
C VAL A 335 4.10 22.15 9.31
N TYR A 336 3.57 21.05 8.83
CA TYR A 336 4.09 19.70 9.10
C TYR A 336 4.91 19.19 7.93
N ARG A 337 5.91 18.34 8.25
CA ARG A 337 6.69 17.56 7.28
C ARG A 337 6.90 16.14 7.81
N TYR A 338 7.22 15.22 6.94
CA TYR A 338 7.86 13.97 7.31
C TYR A 338 9.34 14.25 7.58
N ALA A 339 9.90 13.74 8.66
CA ALA A 339 11.30 13.98 9.01
C ALA A 339 11.78 12.98 10.07
N VAL A 340 12.35 11.90 9.63
CA VAL A 340 12.90 10.84 10.49
C VAL A 340 14.36 11.12 10.79
N ASN A 341 14.77 10.86 12.01
CA ASN A 341 16.16 10.94 12.44
C ASN A 341 16.71 9.50 12.54
N ASN A 342 17.21 9.01 11.42
CA ASN A 342 17.85 7.71 11.29
C ASN A 342 19.17 7.89 10.51
N SER A 343 20.22 7.21 10.92
CA SER A 343 21.54 7.30 10.28
C SER A 343 22.09 5.92 9.87
N ALA A 344 21.21 4.92 9.76
CA ALA A 344 21.53 3.56 9.38
C ALA A 344 20.54 3.05 8.34
N PRO A 345 20.87 2.00 7.56
CA PRO A 345 19.91 1.29 6.74
C PRO A 345 18.71 0.84 7.58
N ARG A 346 17.50 0.94 7.03
CA ARG A 346 16.29 0.43 7.69
C ARG A 346 16.38 -1.10 7.82
N PRO A 347 16.19 -1.68 9.00
CA PRO A 347 16.35 -3.12 9.19
C PRO A 347 15.51 -4.00 8.25
N GLU A 348 14.27 -3.59 7.98
CA GLU A 348 13.34 -4.31 7.12
C GLU A 348 13.63 -4.18 5.60
N SER A 349 14.52 -3.26 5.23
CA SER A 349 14.97 -3.01 3.85
C SER A 349 16.50 -2.84 3.80
N TYR A 350 17.22 -3.55 4.68
CA TYR A 350 18.64 -3.29 4.95
C TYR A 350 19.50 -3.37 3.69
N LEU A 351 19.36 -4.43 2.91
CA LEU A 351 20.15 -4.65 1.71
C LEU A 351 19.92 -3.54 0.68
N ALA A 352 18.65 -3.19 0.42
CA ALA A 352 18.30 -2.15 -0.55
C ALA A 352 18.84 -0.78 -0.15
N ASP A 353 18.71 -0.40 1.13
CA ASP A 353 19.25 0.86 1.64
C ASP A 353 20.79 0.88 1.59
N TYR A 354 21.42 -0.25 1.97
CA TYR A 354 22.87 -0.41 1.93
C TYR A 354 23.42 -0.28 0.49
N GLU A 355 22.83 -0.94 -0.47
CA GLU A 355 23.22 -0.85 -1.88
C GLU A 355 22.97 0.53 -2.46
N THR A 356 21.87 1.20 -2.07
CA THR A 356 21.62 2.59 -2.46
C THR A 356 22.73 3.53 -2.01
N ALA A 357 23.32 3.29 -0.85
CA ALA A 357 24.39 4.13 -0.29
C ALA A 357 25.82 3.71 -0.65
N ASN A 358 26.02 2.44 -1.04
CA ASN A 358 27.36 1.86 -1.23
C ASN A 358 27.50 1.12 -2.58
N GLY A 359 26.50 1.18 -3.48
CA GLY A 359 26.50 0.43 -4.73
C GLY A 359 27.65 0.80 -5.68
N GLU A 360 28.03 -0.13 -6.55
CA GLU A 360 29.12 0.00 -7.52
C GLU A 360 28.84 1.07 -8.61
N ASP A 361 27.57 1.45 -8.79
CA ASP A 361 27.13 2.48 -9.73
C ASP A 361 27.45 3.92 -9.24
N ILE A 362 27.96 4.08 -8.01
CA ILE A 362 28.31 5.36 -7.42
C ILE A 362 29.71 5.75 -7.89
N ALA A 363 29.81 6.71 -8.82
CA ALA A 363 31.08 7.16 -9.39
C ALA A 363 32.06 7.73 -8.32
N THR A 364 31.55 8.35 -7.27
CA THR A 364 32.33 8.85 -6.12
C THR A 364 31.68 8.36 -4.85
N PRO A 365 32.35 7.53 -4.05
CA PRO A 365 31.80 7.01 -2.80
C PRO A 365 31.25 8.12 -1.91
N LEU A 366 30.09 7.90 -1.32
CA LEU A 366 29.48 8.84 -0.38
C LEU A 366 30.29 8.87 0.92
N THR A 367 30.42 10.08 1.50
CA THR A 367 30.96 10.22 2.87
C THR A 367 29.97 9.63 3.89
N GLU A 368 30.42 9.28 5.09
CA GLU A 368 29.54 8.74 6.14
C GLU A 368 28.43 9.73 6.52
N GLU A 369 28.67 11.03 6.45
CA GLU A 369 27.64 12.05 6.67
C GLU A 369 26.60 12.05 5.55
N GLN A 370 26.99 11.89 4.28
CA GLN A 370 26.08 11.78 3.14
C GLN A 370 25.26 10.48 3.20
N LYS A 371 25.87 9.37 3.64
CA LYS A 371 25.15 8.11 3.85
C LYS A 371 24.11 8.25 4.97
N ALA A 372 24.48 8.85 6.09
CA ALA A 372 23.57 9.10 7.21
C ALA A 372 22.38 9.99 6.78
N ASP A 373 22.65 11.03 5.98
CA ASP A 373 21.61 11.91 5.44
C ASP A 373 20.67 11.17 4.46
N LEU A 374 21.22 10.29 3.61
CA LEU A 374 20.47 9.45 2.70
C LEU A 374 19.59 8.44 3.46
N TYR A 375 20.10 7.77 4.47
CA TYR A 375 19.31 6.86 5.30
C TYR A 375 18.16 7.56 6.02
N ALA A 376 18.39 8.82 6.45
CA ALA A 376 17.32 9.64 7.01
C ALA A 376 16.24 10.00 5.99
N GLU A 377 16.59 10.26 4.73
CA GLU A 377 15.62 10.48 3.65
C GLU A 377 14.85 9.20 3.31
N LEU A 378 15.53 8.05 3.24
CA LEU A 378 14.89 6.74 3.00
C LEU A 378 13.89 6.38 4.11
N ALA A 379 14.28 6.52 5.37
CA ALA A 379 13.38 6.32 6.51
C ALA A 379 12.22 7.33 6.52
N THR A 380 12.45 8.56 6.07
CA THR A 380 11.40 9.58 5.92
C THR A 380 10.42 9.22 4.81
N GLY A 381 10.89 8.62 3.72
CA GLY A 381 10.04 8.05 2.68
C GLY A 381 9.10 6.98 3.24
N ALA A 382 9.64 6.07 4.06
CA ALA A 382 8.84 5.05 4.74
C ALA A 382 7.80 5.66 5.72
N GLU A 383 8.15 6.74 6.46
CA GLU A 383 7.19 7.46 7.31
C GLU A 383 6.03 8.06 6.50
N SER A 384 6.27 8.49 5.26
CA SER A 384 5.23 9.06 4.41
C SER A 384 4.19 8.03 3.94
N GLY A 385 4.54 6.76 3.95
CA GLY A 385 3.77 5.66 3.37
C GLY A 385 3.87 5.58 1.85
N TRP A 386 4.62 6.47 1.18
CA TRP A 386 4.82 6.49 -0.27
C TRP A 386 6.29 6.21 -0.61
N ASP A 387 6.75 5.07 -0.28
CA ASP A 387 8.12 4.56 -0.40
C ASP A 387 8.28 3.68 -1.66
N TYR A 388 8.68 4.16 -2.86
CA TYR A 388 9.06 5.55 -3.10
C TYR A 388 8.42 6.08 -4.38
N THR A 389 8.59 7.38 -4.63
CA THR A 389 8.00 8.09 -5.77
C THR A 389 8.89 9.25 -6.19
N ALA A 390 8.87 9.60 -7.47
CA ALA A 390 9.49 10.81 -8.02
C ALA A 390 8.93 12.11 -7.42
N ARG A 391 7.77 12.07 -6.75
CA ARG A 391 7.22 13.16 -5.96
C ARG A 391 8.21 13.73 -4.95
N TRP A 392 9.08 12.86 -4.42
CA TRP A 392 10.05 13.18 -3.38
C TRP A 392 11.43 13.59 -3.90
N SER A 393 11.68 13.53 -5.19
CA SER A 393 13.00 13.75 -5.77
C SER A 393 13.33 15.22 -5.95
N ARG A 394 14.60 15.59 -5.80
CA ARG A 394 15.14 16.94 -6.08
C ARG A 394 15.10 17.25 -7.57
N GLN A 395 15.25 16.23 -8.41
CA GLN A 395 15.29 16.35 -9.86
C GLN A 395 14.36 15.33 -10.48
N GLN A 396 13.73 15.66 -11.60
CA GLN A 396 12.99 14.69 -12.37
C GLN A 396 13.96 13.64 -12.92
N PHE A 397 13.54 12.39 -12.80
CA PHE A 397 14.32 11.27 -13.28
C PHE A 397 14.16 11.11 -14.81
N SER A 398 15.30 10.93 -15.49
CA SER A 398 15.36 10.67 -16.93
C SER A 398 16.23 9.44 -17.25
N GLY A 399 16.19 8.40 -16.40
CA GLY A 399 17.10 7.27 -16.46
C GLY A 399 16.45 5.93 -16.79
N ASN A 400 17.21 4.88 -16.58
CA ASN A 400 16.78 3.49 -16.81
C ASN A 400 15.76 3.07 -15.73
N LEU A 401 14.57 2.62 -16.16
CA LEU A 401 13.48 2.20 -15.28
C LEU A 401 13.85 0.96 -14.42
N SER A 402 14.84 0.18 -14.83
CA SER A 402 15.31 -0.99 -14.08
C SER A 402 16.33 -0.64 -12.99
N ASN A 403 16.85 0.60 -12.91
CA ASN A 403 17.74 1.05 -11.86
C ASN A 403 17.18 2.32 -11.20
N THR A 404 16.53 2.13 -10.07
CA THR A 404 15.91 3.21 -9.30
C THR A 404 16.86 3.87 -8.29
N GLN A 405 18.05 3.36 -8.09
CA GLN A 405 18.99 3.83 -7.07
C GLN A 405 19.42 5.30 -7.22
N PRO A 406 19.72 5.81 -8.43
CA PRO A 406 20.01 7.23 -8.61
C PRO A 406 18.84 8.13 -8.19
N GLN A 407 17.60 7.67 -8.40
CA GLN A 407 16.37 8.35 -7.97
C GLN A 407 16.29 8.39 -6.44
N LEU A 408 16.51 7.25 -5.77
CA LEU A 408 16.50 7.16 -4.31
C LEU A 408 17.58 8.05 -3.66
N ARG A 409 18.77 8.13 -4.27
CA ARG A 409 19.82 9.06 -3.83
C ARG A 409 19.45 10.55 -4.01
N SER A 410 18.43 10.87 -4.80
CA SER A 410 17.97 12.24 -5.00
C SER A 410 16.80 12.66 -4.12
N LEU A 411 16.40 11.87 -3.15
CA LEU A 411 15.30 12.16 -2.23
C LEU A 411 15.52 13.48 -1.47
N ASN A 412 14.43 14.19 -1.15
CA ASN A 412 14.43 15.50 -0.50
C ASN A 412 13.15 15.75 0.32
N LEU A 413 12.58 14.68 0.90
CA LEU A 413 11.32 14.76 1.62
C LEU A 413 11.37 15.75 2.78
N ARG A 414 12.48 15.72 3.54
CA ARG A 414 12.61 16.54 4.75
C ARG A 414 12.55 18.04 4.46
N ALA A 415 12.74 18.44 3.19
CA ALA A 415 12.62 19.84 2.76
C ALA A 415 11.24 20.18 2.15
N LEU A 416 10.28 19.26 2.14
CA LEU A 416 8.95 19.48 1.58
C LEU A 416 7.91 19.81 2.66
N VAL A 417 6.88 20.56 2.24
CA VAL A 417 5.60 20.67 2.93
C VAL A 417 4.62 19.74 2.20
N PRO A 418 4.47 18.47 2.65
CA PRO A 418 3.64 17.50 1.98
C PRO A 418 2.16 17.87 2.14
N ILE A 419 1.45 17.96 1.03
CA ILE A 419 0.04 18.40 1.03
C ILE A 419 -0.88 17.37 1.68
N ASP A 420 -0.58 16.07 1.55
CA ASP A 420 -1.30 14.97 2.18
C ASP A 420 -1.23 15.03 3.70
N LEU A 421 -0.04 15.07 4.30
CA LEU A 421 0.16 15.14 5.74
C LEU A 421 -0.55 16.35 6.36
N ASN A 422 -0.37 17.53 5.75
CA ASN A 422 -0.99 18.76 6.26
C ASN A 422 -2.51 18.72 6.14
N SER A 423 -3.06 18.08 5.10
CA SER A 423 -4.50 17.87 4.94
C SER A 423 -5.06 16.86 5.96
N ILE A 424 -4.36 15.75 6.19
CA ILE A 424 -4.76 14.74 7.20
C ILE A 424 -4.81 15.39 8.58
N LEU A 425 -3.78 16.14 8.97
CA LEU A 425 -3.73 16.80 10.29
C LEU A 425 -4.77 17.93 10.41
N TYR A 426 -5.05 18.65 9.32
CA TYR A 426 -6.19 19.58 9.30
C TYR A 426 -7.50 18.85 9.60
N GLY A 427 -7.75 17.73 8.91
CA GLY A 427 -8.93 16.91 9.14
C GLY A 427 -8.98 16.34 10.55
N ALA A 428 -7.85 15.85 11.07
CA ALA A 428 -7.72 15.32 12.43
C ALA A 428 -8.09 16.35 13.50
N HIS A 429 -7.62 17.59 13.35
CA HIS A 429 -8.03 18.69 14.25
C HIS A 429 -9.55 18.92 14.24
N LEU A 430 -10.20 18.88 13.08
CA LEU A 430 -11.65 19.05 12.98
C LEU A 430 -12.43 17.86 13.53
N GLN A 431 -11.97 16.63 13.25
CA GLN A 431 -12.59 15.41 13.77
C GLN A 431 -12.47 15.35 15.30
N LEU A 432 -11.29 15.63 15.83
CA LEU A 432 -11.10 15.69 17.30
C LEU A 432 -12.01 16.75 17.95
N ALA A 433 -12.10 17.94 17.36
CA ALA A 433 -13.03 18.97 17.86
C ALA A 433 -14.50 18.49 17.85
N SER A 434 -14.90 17.73 16.82
CA SER A 434 -16.24 17.14 16.74
C SER A 434 -16.48 16.06 17.79
N LEU A 435 -15.49 15.20 18.06
CA LEU A 435 -15.56 14.16 19.08
C LEU A 435 -15.60 14.76 20.50
N LEU A 436 -14.80 15.79 20.77
CA LEU A 436 -14.82 16.56 22.01
C LEU A 436 -16.20 17.22 22.24
N ASP A 437 -16.84 17.77 21.21
CA ASP A 437 -18.19 18.32 21.32
C ASP A 437 -19.23 17.23 21.65
N LYS A 438 -19.13 16.04 21.01
CA LYS A 438 -20.02 14.92 21.31
C LYS A 438 -19.86 14.46 22.76
N HIS A 439 -18.63 14.28 23.21
CA HIS A 439 -18.31 13.92 24.60
C HIS A 439 -18.79 14.98 25.58
N SER A 440 -18.53 16.26 25.32
CA SER A 440 -18.94 17.36 26.20
C SER A 440 -20.46 17.49 26.36
N LYS A 441 -21.23 17.18 25.31
CA LYS A 441 -22.69 17.14 25.38
C LYS A 441 -23.18 16.02 26.30
N SER A 442 -22.53 14.87 26.24
CA SER A 442 -22.82 13.70 27.07
C SER A 442 -22.49 13.95 28.56
N LYS A 443 -21.31 14.52 28.82
CA LYS A 443 -20.74 14.68 30.18
C LYS A 443 -20.85 16.11 30.75
N ARG A 444 -21.37 17.10 29.99
CA ARG A 444 -21.40 18.53 30.35
C ARG A 444 -20.01 19.12 30.64
N ASP A 445 -18.98 18.66 29.97
CA ASP A 445 -17.59 19.02 30.19
C ASP A 445 -17.22 20.33 29.48
N LEU A 446 -16.94 21.38 30.27
CA LEU A 446 -16.53 22.68 29.76
C LEU A 446 -15.09 22.70 29.23
N ARG A 447 -14.18 21.82 29.74
CA ARG A 447 -12.80 21.72 29.26
C ARG A 447 -12.77 21.15 27.85
N ALA A 448 -13.54 20.09 27.60
CA ALA A 448 -13.67 19.50 26.26
C ALA A 448 -14.17 20.53 25.22
N ARG A 449 -15.10 21.43 25.59
CA ARG A 449 -15.57 22.52 24.71
C ARG A 449 -14.47 23.53 24.42
N ALA A 450 -13.64 23.89 25.40
CA ALA A 450 -12.53 24.82 25.22
C ALA A 450 -11.47 24.19 24.29
N SER A 451 -11.11 22.92 24.53
CA SER A 451 -10.22 22.15 23.65
C SER A 451 -10.76 22.08 22.21
N ALA A 452 -12.04 21.78 22.02
CA ALA A 452 -12.67 21.75 20.69
C ALA A 452 -12.52 23.08 19.94
N SER A 453 -12.73 24.21 20.63
CA SER A 453 -12.53 25.55 20.03
C SER A 453 -11.07 25.80 19.63
N SER A 454 -10.11 25.37 20.46
CA SER A 454 -8.68 25.47 20.19
C SER A 454 -8.29 24.68 18.92
N TYR A 455 -8.76 23.42 18.80
CA TYR A 455 -8.48 22.60 17.62
C TYR A 455 -9.08 23.16 16.34
N ARG A 456 -10.26 23.75 16.39
CA ARG A 456 -10.82 24.50 15.23
C ARG A 456 -9.95 25.67 14.80
N LYS A 457 -9.35 26.42 15.76
CA LYS A 457 -8.40 27.50 15.44
C LYS A 457 -7.14 26.97 14.79
N LYS A 458 -6.55 25.86 15.32
CA LYS A 458 -5.39 25.19 14.71
C LYS A 458 -5.70 24.76 13.28
N ALA A 459 -6.84 24.12 13.05
CA ALA A 459 -7.31 23.77 11.71
C ALA A 459 -7.40 24.98 10.78
N ALA A 460 -8.02 26.08 11.22
CA ALA A 460 -8.17 27.29 10.41
C ALA A 460 -6.81 27.89 10.02
N THR A 461 -5.85 27.91 10.93
CA THR A 461 -4.48 28.38 10.66
C THR A 461 -3.78 27.48 9.63
N LEU A 462 -3.88 26.16 9.79
CA LEU A 462 -3.29 25.20 8.87
C LEU A 462 -3.93 25.26 7.47
N LYS A 463 -5.27 25.41 7.40
CA LYS A 463 -5.98 25.65 6.13
C LYS A 463 -5.43 26.87 5.39
N THR A 464 -5.17 27.97 6.12
CA THR A 464 -4.62 29.19 5.52
C THR A 464 -3.23 28.94 4.93
N ALA A 465 -2.37 28.20 5.66
CA ALA A 465 -1.04 27.83 5.18
C ALA A 465 -1.11 26.94 3.93
N ILE A 466 -1.97 25.92 3.94
CA ILE A 466 -2.16 25.01 2.80
C ILE A 466 -2.61 25.78 1.55
N LEU A 467 -3.57 26.68 1.68
CA LEU A 467 -4.08 27.46 0.55
C LEU A 467 -3.05 28.46 0.01
N ASP A 468 -2.17 28.99 0.86
CA ASP A 468 -1.16 29.97 0.45
C ASP A 468 0.09 29.30 -0.15
N LEU A 469 0.54 28.17 0.42
CA LEU A 469 1.77 27.50 -0.02
C LEU A 469 1.51 26.50 -1.15
N CYS A 470 0.42 25.74 -1.10
CA CYS A 470 0.26 24.53 -1.91
C CYS A 470 -0.78 24.68 -3.04
N TRP A 471 -1.71 25.63 -2.98
CA TRP A 471 -2.72 25.82 -4.03
C TRP A 471 -2.16 26.61 -5.21
N ASN A 472 -2.39 26.10 -6.43
CA ASN A 472 -2.07 26.78 -7.68
C ASN A 472 -3.37 27.19 -8.40
N GLU A 473 -3.65 28.48 -8.44
CA GLU A 473 -4.89 29.01 -9.03
C GLU A 473 -4.96 28.88 -10.55
N GLN A 474 -3.83 28.86 -11.25
CA GLN A 474 -3.77 28.71 -12.71
C GLN A 474 -3.96 27.26 -13.13
N LYS A 475 -3.27 26.34 -12.43
CA LYS A 475 -3.31 24.90 -12.69
C LYS A 475 -4.54 24.23 -12.04
N LEU A 476 -5.27 24.92 -11.15
CA LEU A 476 -6.41 24.39 -10.38
C LEU A 476 -6.08 23.09 -9.63
N ALA A 477 -4.89 22.98 -9.06
CA ALA A 477 -4.43 21.80 -8.33
C ALA A 477 -3.58 22.20 -7.11
N PHE A 478 -3.47 21.28 -6.17
CA PHE A 478 -2.55 21.39 -5.03
C PHE A 478 -1.25 20.65 -5.33
N TYR A 479 -0.12 21.22 -4.92
CA TYR A 479 1.22 20.64 -5.02
C TYR A 479 1.92 20.75 -3.68
N ASP A 480 2.89 19.86 -3.45
CA ASP A 480 3.82 20.02 -2.33
C ASP A 480 4.61 21.33 -2.49
N PHE A 481 4.99 21.94 -1.37
CA PHE A 481 5.83 23.12 -1.40
C PHE A 481 7.28 22.76 -1.03
N ASN A 482 8.20 23.04 -1.93
CA ASN A 482 9.63 22.81 -1.73
C ASN A 482 10.26 24.02 -1.04
N THR A 483 10.72 23.85 0.19
CA THR A 483 11.28 24.94 0.99
C THR A 483 12.71 25.32 0.57
N THR A 484 13.45 24.41 -0.07
CA THR A 484 14.78 24.69 -0.62
C THR A 484 14.68 25.59 -1.86
N ALA A 485 13.76 25.27 -2.76
CA ALA A 485 13.50 26.06 -3.95
C ALA A 485 12.60 27.28 -3.69
N SER A 486 11.89 27.29 -2.56
CA SER A 486 10.87 28.30 -2.22
C SER A 486 9.73 28.37 -3.27
N GLU A 487 9.33 27.24 -3.81
CA GLU A 487 8.29 27.14 -4.84
C GLU A 487 7.48 25.82 -4.71
N GLN A 488 6.37 25.75 -5.43
CA GLN A 488 5.58 24.53 -5.53
C GLN A 488 6.31 23.48 -6.37
N SER A 489 6.19 22.20 -5.99
CA SER A 489 6.65 21.08 -6.81
C SER A 489 5.98 21.09 -8.19
N SER A 490 6.69 20.64 -9.22
CA SER A 490 6.13 20.45 -10.56
C SER A 490 5.41 19.12 -10.73
N VAL A 491 5.61 18.17 -9.81
CA VAL A 491 5.04 16.81 -9.92
C VAL A 491 3.58 16.82 -9.49
N PHE A 492 2.69 16.45 -10.42
CA PHE A 492 1.30 16.16 -10.10
C PHE A 492 1.17 14.75 -9.53
N SER A 493 0.43 14.62 -8.44
CA SER A 493 0.16 13.33 -7.82
C SER A 493 -1.26 13.28 -7.23
N THR A 494 -1.72 12.09 -6.86
CA THR A 494 -3.00 11.90 -6.15
C THR A 494 -3.09 12.68 -4.84
N ALA A 495 -1.97 13.16 -4.30
CA ALA A 495 -1.96 14.03 -3.12
C ALA A 495 -2.78 15.31 -3.32
N THR A 496 -2.97 15.78 -4.56
CA THR A 496 -3.83 16.93 -4.89
C THR A 496 -5.28 16.78 -4.40
N PHE A 497 -5.75 15.54 -4.16
CA PHE A 497 -7.12 15.26 -3.73
C PHE A 497 -7.32 15.22 -2.20
N TYR A 498 -6.23 15.15 -1.42
CA TYR A 498 -6.31 15.09 0.05
C TYR A 498 -6.97 16.33 0.67
N PRO A 499 -6.69 17.58 0.21
CA PRO A 499 -7.40 18.75 0.71
C PRO A 499 -8.91 18.64 0.53
N TYR A 500 -9.38 18.21 -0.64
CA TYR A 500 -10.82 18.05 -0.92
C TYR A 500 -11.45 16.94 -0.09
N TRP A 501 -10.75 15.82 0.12
CA TRP A 501 -11.16 14.75 1.04
C TRP A 501 -11.35 15.29 2.46
N MET A 502 -10.46 16.16 2.94
CA MET A 502 -10.52 16.75 4.27
C MET A 502 -11.41 18.03 4.36
N GLY A 503 -11.96 18.48 3.26
CA GLY A 503 -12.89 19.62 3.21
C GLY A 503 -12.22 20.98 3.05
N ILE A 504 -10.99 21.03 2.55
CA ILE A 504 -10.30 22.27 2.17
C ILE A 504 -10.67 22.62 0.73
N TRP A 505 -11.30 23.76 0.54
CA TRP A 505 -11.71 24.25 -0.77
C TRP A 505 -11.19 25.66 -0.99
N PRO A 506 -10.51 25.95 -2.13
CA PRO A 506 -10.24 27.30 -2.58
C PRO A 506 -11.51 28.05 -2.91
N ASP A 507 -11.57 29.32 -2.58
CA ASP A 507 -12.76 30.17 -2.80
C ASP A 507 -13.15 30.28 -4.28
N SER A 508 -12.18 30.26 -5.18
CA SER A 508 -12.39 30.30 -6.63
C SER A 508 -13.17 29.09 -7.13
N LEU A 509 -12.90 27.91 -6.58
CA LEU A 509 -13.62 26.68 -6.93
C LEU A 509 -15.06 26.73 -6.41
N LEU A 510 -15.29 27.18 -5.16
CA LEU A 510 -16.62 27.27 -4.57
C LEU A 510 -17.56 28.20 -5.33
N LYS A 511 -17.01 29.09 -6.16
CA LYS A 511 -17.77 30.10 -6.97
C LYS A 511 -17.97 29.67 -8.42
N SER A 512 -17.32 28.58 -8.89
CA SER A 512 -17.33 28.21 -10.31
C SER A 512 -17.33 26.69 -10.51
N GLU A 513 -18.45 26.17 -11.00
CA GLU A 513 -18.56 24.75 -11.40
C GLU A 513 -17.52 24.36 -12.47
N THR A 514 -17.20 25.27 -13.41
CA THR A 514 -16.20 25.04 -14.45
C THR A 514 -14.80 24.90 -13.86
N LYS A 515 -14.40 25.77 -12.93
CA LYS A 515 -13.12 25.65 -12.22
C LYS A 515 -13.07 24.38 -11.35
N THR A 516 -14.20 24.05 -10.69
CA THR A 516 -14.28 22.82 -9.89
C THR A 516 -14.12 21.59 -10.77
N PHE A 517 -14.77 21.53 -11.95
CA PHE A 517 -14.54 20.47 -12.91
C PHE A 517 -13.07 20.43 -13.34
N GLY A 518 -12.46 21.59 -13.65
CA GLY A 518 -11.02 21.66 -14.03
C GLY A 518 -10.09 21.07 -12.96
N ALA A 519 -10.41 21.26 -11.66
CA ALA A 519 -9.64 20.65 -10.58
C ALA A 519 -9.75 19.11 -10.52
N PHE A 520 -10.78 18.53 -11.12
CA PHE A 520 -11.03 17.08 -11.20
C PHE A 520 -10.92 16.51 -12.63
N SER A 521 -10.54 17.34 -13.60
CA SER A 521 -10.45 16.90 -15.00
C SER A 521 -9.38 15.85 -15.25
N SER A 522 -8.35 15.76 -14.41
CA SER A 522 -7.39 14.65 -14.41
C SER A 522 -8.06 13.28 -14.17
N VAL A 523 -9.16 13.23 -13.38
CA VAL A 523 -9.94 12.01 -13.21
C VAL A 523 -10.64 11.62 -14.51
N ASN A 524 -11.21 12.61 -15.22
CA ASN A 524 -11.80 12.40 -16.54
C ASN A 524 -10.75 11.95 -17.57
N TYR A 525 -9.56 12.54 -17.54
CA TYR A 525 -8.44 12.17 -18.39
C TYR A 525 -8.06 10.69 -18.19
N VAL A 526 -7.81 10.28 -16.95
CA VAL A 526 -7.44 8.88 -16.63
C VAL A 526 -8.51 7.90 -17.11
N LEU A 527 -9.79 8.18 -16.87
CA LEU A 527 -10.89 7.31 -17.27
C LEU A 527 -11.04 7.18 -18.80
N ASN A 528 -10.67 8.19 -19.56
CA ASN A 528 -10.73 8.15 -21.03
C ASN A 528 -9.43 7.62 -21.64
N MET A 529 -8.27 7.89 -21.04
CA MET A 529 -6.96 7.53 -21.60
C MET A 529 -6.55 6.10 -21.25
N TYR A 530 -6.86 5.58 -20.06
CA TYR A 530 -6.38 4.28 -19.56
C TYR A 530 -7.49 3.28 -19.29
N ASN A 531 -7.15 1.99 -19.29
CA ASN A 531 -8.07 0.89 -18.97
C ASN A 531 -8.17 0.59 -17.48
N GLY A 532 -7.10 0.84 -16.71
CA GLY A 532 -7.03 0.61 -15.27
C GLY A 532 -7.54 1.77 -14.43
N THR A 533 -7.14 1.83 -13.16
CA THR A 533 -7.59 2.83 -12.20
C THR A 533 -6.61 3.99 -12.08
N PHE A 534 -6.85 4.96 -11.17
CA PHE A 534 -6.12 6.22 -11.09
C PHE A 534 -4.66 6.01 -10.63
N PRO A 535 -3.65 6.34 -11.44
CA PRO A 535 -2.24 6.19 -11.06
C PRO A 535 -1.85 7.21 -9.97
N THR A 536 -0.80 6.91 -9.22
CA THR A 536 -0.31 7.80 -8.16
C THR A 536 0.28 9.09 -8.70
N THR A 537 1.11 8.98 -9.75
CA THR A 537 1.68 10.06 -10.55
C THR A 537 1.56 9.72 -12.04
N PHE A 538 2.01 10.62 -12.92
CA PHE A 538 2.13 10.34 -14.36
C PHE A 538 3.60 10.15 -14.78
N LEU A 539 4.50 9.91 -13.85
CA LEU A 539 5.92 9.69 -14.12
C LEU A 539 6.24 8.20 -14.12
N GLU A 540 6.86 7.70 -15.17
CA GLU A 540 7.39 6.34 -15.26
C GLU A 540 8.84 6.33 -14.77
N THR A 541 9.06 5.81 -13.56
CA THR A 541 10.38 5.85 -12.90
C THR A 541 10.88 4.48 -12.43
N GLY A 542 10.05 3.46 -12.47
CA GLY A 542 10.33 2.16 -11.84
C GLY A 542 10.05 2.14 -10.33
N LEU A 543 9.82 3.29 -9.69
CA LEU A 543 9.42 3.36 -8.29
C LEU A 543 7.96 2.94 -8.12
N GLN A 544 7.64 2.25 -7.02
CA GLN A 544 6.33 1.63 -6.83
C GLN A 544 5.16 2.61 -6.63
N TRP A 545 5.42 3.87 -6.26
CA TRP A 545 4.41 4.92 -6.11
C TRP A 545 4.40 5.90 -7.30
N ASP A 546 4.86 5.43 -8.47
CA ASP A 546 4.77 6.14 -9.74
C ASP A 546 4.00 5.32 -10.79
N PHE A 547 3.76 5.89 -11.97
CA PHE A 547 3.08 5.19 -13.06
C PHE A 547 3.84 3.89 -13.43
N PRO A 548 3.15 2.78 -13.75
CA PRO A 548 1.71 2.64 -13.94
C PRO A 548 0.93 2.26 -12.67
N ASN A 549 1.51 2.39 -11.47
CA ASN A 549 0.90 1.87 -10.26
C ASN A 549 -0.26 2.73 -9.76
N SER A 550 -1.33 2.05 -9.41
CA SER A 550 -2.52 2.59 -8.76
C SER A 550 -2.74 1.89 -7.43
N TRP A 551 -2.93 2.66 -6.38
CA TRP A 551 -3.04 2.18 -5.02
C TRP A 551 -4.46 2.35 -4.46
N PRO A 552 -5.06 1.31 -3.85
CA PRO A 552 -6.40 1.36 -3.29
C PRO A 552 -6.68 2.57 -2.38
N PRO A 553 -5.76 2.94 -1.46
CA PRO A 553 -5.90 4.16 -0.66
C PRO A 553 -6.17 5.40 -1.48
N HIS A 554 -5.47 5.60 -2.59
CA HIS A 554 -5.61 6.79 -3.42
C HIS A 554 -6.91 6.80 -4.22
N VAL A 555 -7.36 5.65 -4.72
CA VAL A 555 -8.67 5.56 -5.37
C VAL A 555 -9.79 5.89 -4.37
N TYR A 556 -9.69 5.41 -3.13
CA TYR A 556 -10.60 5.81 -2.05
C TYR A 556 -10.61 7.33 -1.85
N ILE A 557 -9.43 7.97 -1.80
CA ILE A 557 -9.30 9.43 -1.60
C ILE A 557 -9.89 10.20 -2.77
N VAL A 558 -9.64 9.79 -4.01
CA VAL A 558 -10.25 10.40 -5.22
C VAL A 558 -11.78 10.32 -5.13
N LEU A 559 -12.34 9.16 -4.78
CA LEU A 559 -13.78 8.97 -4.62
C LEU A 559 -14.37 9.82 -3.49
N GLU A 560 -13.70 9.92 -2.34
CA GLU A 560 -14.13 10.78 -1.24
C GLU A 560 -14.02 12.28 -1.59
N ALA A 561 -12.98 12.68 -2.31
CA ALA A 561 -12.84 14.04 -2.81
C ALA A 561 -13.98 14.42 -3.77
N LEU A 562 -14.33 13.53 -4.71
CA LEU A 562 -15.49 13.69 -5.60
C LEU A 562 -16.80 13.80 -4.81
N ASN A 563 -17.00 12.96 -3.78
CA ASN A 563 -18.19 12.99 -2.93
C ASN A 563 -18.36 14.31 -2.18
N ASN A 564 -17.24 14.91 -1.78
CA ASN A 564 -17.24 16.17 -1.03
C ASN A 564 -17.49 17.42 -1.89
N ILE A 565 -17.61 17.27 -3.22
CA ILE A 565 -17.98 18.38 -4.11
C ILE A 565 -19.37 18.90 -3.72
N PRO A 566 -19.50 20.20 -3.42
CA PRO A 566 -20.78 20.80 -3.08
C PRO A 566 -21.84 20.57 -4.16
N LYS A 567 -23.08 20.25 -3.77
CA LYS A 567 -24.19 19.93 -4.69
C LYS A 567 -24.48 21.06 -5.70
N ASN A 568 -24.28 22.30 -5.30
CA ASN A 568 -24.47 23.46 -6.19
C ASN A 568 -23.41 23.59 -7.29
N LEU A 569 -22.32 22.80 -7.23
CA LEU A 569 -21.25 22.72 -8.22
C LEU A 569 -21.32 21.44 -9.07
N ASN A 570 -22.45 20.71 -9.04
CA ASN A 570 -22.72 19.51 -9.82
C ASN A 570 -24.06 19.67 -10.54
N LYS A 571 -24.14 20.58 -11.51
CA LYS A 571 -25.37 20.88 -12.27
C LYS A 571 -25.30 20.44 -13.73
N ARG A 572 -24.10 20.50 -14.30
CA ARG A 572 -23.84 20.20 -15.73
C ARG A 572 -23.64 18.70 -15.95
N LYS A 573 -23.79 18.25 -17.18
CA LYS A 573 -23.35 16.93 -17.62
C LYS A 573 -21.83 16.91 -17.75
N LEU A 574 -21.25 15.71 -17.79
CA LEU A 574 -19.84 15.54 -18.12
C LEU A 574 -19.59 16.11 -19.54
N PRO A 575 -18.54 16.93 -19.72
CA PRO A 575 -18.13 17.34 -21.05
C PRO A 575 -17.86 16.14 -21.96
N GLN A 576 -18.28 16.25 -23.21
CA GLN A 576 -18.04 15.19 -24.19
C GLN A 576 -16.69 15.38 -24.87
N THR A 577 -15.97 14.29 -25.02
CA THR A 577 -14.74 14.22 -25.79
C THR A 577 -15.01 13.62 -27.17
N ASN A 578 -14.17 13.91 -28.15
CA ASN A 578 -14.21 13.37 -29.50
C ASN A 578 -12.79 13.38 -30.11
N SER A 579 -12.66 13.06 -31.39
CA SER A 579 -11.35 13.03 -32.06
C SER A 579 -10.66 14.40 -32.18
N THR A 580 -11.37 15.52 -31.94
CA THR A 580 -10.84 16.89 -32.04
C THR A 580 -10.72 17.59 -30.68
N VAL A 581 -11.45 17.12 -29.67
CA VAL A 581 -11.37 17.60 -28.29
C VAL A 581 -11.19 16.37 -27.39
N THR A 582 -9.97 16.12 -26.99
CA THR A 582 -9.59 14.97 -26.18
C THR A 582 -9.89 15.24 -24.69
N SER A 583 -9.74 14.23 -23.86
CA SER A 583 -9.86 14.42 -22.40
C SER A 583 -8.71 15.28 -21.85
N PHE A 584 -7.56 15.29 -22.52
CA PHE A 584 -6.43 16.14 -22.16
C PHE A 584 -6.75 17.64 -22.37
N ASP A 585 -7.45 18.01 -23.43
CA ASP A 585 -7.86 19.39 -23.70
C ASP A 585 -8.75 19.99 -22.61
N LEU A 586 -9.38 19.14 -21.80
CA LEU A 586 -10.21 19.55 -20.65
C LEU A 586 -9.39 19.78 -19.37
N VAL A 587 -8.12 19.37 -19.35
CA VAL A 587 -7.21 19.56 -18.21
C VAL A 587 -6.64 20.97 -18.22
N PRO A 588 -6.63 21.71 -17.11
CA PRO A 588 -5.96 23.00 -17.03
C PRO A 588 -4.50 22.93 -17.46
N GLN A 589 -4.07 23.92 -18.22
CA GLN A 589 -2.71 23.95 -18.76
C GLN A 589 -1.65 23.78 -17.65
N GLY A 590 -0.73 22.84 -17.85
CA GLY A 590 0.36 22.53 -16.94
C GLY A 590 -0.07 21.86 -15.63
N GLN A 591 -1.34 21.45 -15.46
CA GLN A 591 -1.81 20.78 -14.25
C GLN A 591 -1.06 19.47 -14.01
N LEU A 592 -0.88 18.64 -15.03
CA LEU A 592 -0.25 17.32 -14.88
C LEU A 592 1.29 17.38 -14.78
N GLY A 593 1.88 18.57 -14.96
CA GLY A 593 3.35 18.76 -14.91
C GLY A 593 4.09 18.30 -16.17
N LEU A 594 3.39 17.64 -17.10
CA LEU A 594 3.90 17.09 -18.34
C LEU A 594 3.06 17.60 -19.51
N SER A 595 3.66 17.67 -20.71
CA SER A 595 2.92 17.87 -21.97
C SER A 595 2.27 16.56 -22.42
N GLU A 596 1.27 16.64 -23.30
CA GLU A 596 0.50 15.46 -23.74
C GLU A 596 1.38 14.36 -24.34
N ASP A 597 2.41 14.74 -25.10
CA ASP A 597 3.36 13.82 -25.72
C ASP A 597 4.31 13.14 -24.72
N GLN A 598 4.51 13.74 -23.54
CA GLN A 598 5.31 13.19 -22.44
C GLN A 598 4.51 12.30 -21.50
N LEU A 599 3.17 12.38 -21.52
CA LEU A 599 2.33 11.55 -20.67
C LEU A 599 2.41 10.08 -21.10
N PRO A 600 2.43 9.14 -20.17
CA PRO A 600 2.33 7.71 -20.45
C PRO A 600 1.11 7.40 -21.31
N LYS A 601 1.23 6.41 -22.18
CA LYS A 601 0.15 6.02 -23.10
C LYS A 601 -0.39 4.65 -22.74
N GLN A 602 -1.69 4.45 -23.02
CA GLN A 602 -2.31 3.14 -22.86
C GLN A 602 -1.62 2.11 -23.78
N THR A 603 -1.16 1.00 -23.22
CA THR A 603 -0.68 -0.17 -23.96
C THR A 603 -1.85 -0.88 -24.66
N LEU A 604 -1.60 -1.42 -25.85
CA LEU A 604 -2.58 -2.18 -26.61
C LEU A 604 -2.29 -3.68 -26.52
N GLU A 605 -3.32 -4.51 -26.52
CA GLU A 605 -3.22 -5.98 -26.39
C GLU A 605 -2.31 -6.63 -27.45
N LEU A 606 -2.25 -6.05 -28.66
CA LEU A 606 -1.40 -6.50 -29.78
C LEU A 606 -0.01 -5.84 -29.80
N GLY A 607 0.34 -5.11 -28.73
CA GLY A 607 1.58 -4.33 -28.62
C GLY A 607 1.46 -2.93 -29.22
N GLY A 608 2.36 -2.02 -28.76
CA GLY A 608 2.32 -0.60 -29.09
C GLY A 608 1.42 0.19 -28.14
N TYR A 609 1.12 1.43 -28.52
CA TYR A 609 0.40 2.40 -27.68
C TYR A 609 -0.80 3.00 -28.39
N ALA A 610 -1.84 3.32 -27.64
CA ALA A 610 -2.98 4.08 -28.15
C ALA A 610 -2.55 5.50 -28.55
N ALA A 611 -3.02 5.96 -29.69
CA ALA A 611 -2.69 7.30 -30.21
C ALA A 611 -3.55 8.41 -29.60
N ALA A 612 -4.68 8.04 -28.99
CA ALA A 612 -5.66 8.97 -28.38
C ALA A 612 -6.39 8.27 -27.23
N ASP A 613 -7.34 8.96 -26.62
CA ASP A 613 -8.25 8.38 -25.62
C ASP A 613 -8.84 7.06 -26.10
N VAL A 614 -8.70 5.98 -25.35
CA VAL A 614 -9.27 4.65 -25.72
C VAL A 614 -10.79 4.66 -25.78
N ASN A 615 -11.42 5.61 -25.11
CA ASN A 615 -12.88 5.82 -25.06
C ASN A 615 -13.34 7.04 -25.90
N ALA A 616 -12.52 7.52 -26.83
CA ALA A 616 -12.83 8.71 -27.62
C ALA A 616 -14.18 8.63 -28.32
N GLY A 617 -15.02 9.62 -28.12
CA GLY A 617 -16.23 9.86 -28.90
C GLY A 617 -17.54 9.28 -28.36
N ASN A 618 -17.54 8.40 -27.36
CA ASN A 618 -18.75 7.70 -26.94
C ASN A 618 -19.21 7.94 -25.48
N ASN A 619 -18.42 8.58 -24.65
CA ASN A 619 -18.61 8.64 -23.19
C ASN A 619 -18.88 7.25 -22.53
N THR A 620 -18.52 6.20 -23.21
CA THR A 620 -18.62 4.80 -22.74
C THR A 620 -17.24 4.38 -22.27
N VAL A 621 -16.90 4.81 -21.08
CA VAL A 621 -15.67 4.40 -20.41
C VAL A 621 -15.70 2.89 -20.19
N ILE A 622 -14.65 2.19 -20.66
CA ILE A 622 -14.48 0.74 -20.42
C ILE A 622 -14.59 0.48 -18.91
N ASN A 623 -15.37 -0.51 -18.52
CA ASN A 623 -15.66 -0.80 -17.11
C ASN A 623 -16.15 0.43 -16.30
N GLY A 624 -16.86 1.36 -16.94
CA GLY A 624 -17.38 2.55 -16.29
C GLY A 624 -18.78 2.38 -15.66
N GLY A 625 -19.38 1.22 -15.77
CA GLY A 625 -20.76 0.95 -15.36
C GLY A 625 -21.80 1.66 -16.23
N THR A 626 -23.09 1.44 -15.96
CA THR A 626 -24.18 1.98 -16.77
C THR A 626 -24.54 3.41 -16.35
N ALA A 627 -24.48 4.34 -17.30
CA ALA A 627 -24.84 5.74 -17.06
C ALA A 627 -26.32 5.91 -16.75
N THR A 628 -26.64 6.75 -15.78
CA THR A 628 -28.02 7.09 -15.45
C THR A 628 -28.55 8.24 -16.33
N LYS A 629 -29.89 8.28 -16.54
CA LYS A 629 -30.50 9.36 -17.34
C LYS A 629 -30.24 10.72 -16.68
N ASN A 630 -29.69 11.65 -17.47
CA ASN A 630 -29.34 13.01 -17.01
C ASN A 630 -28.28 13.08 -15.91
N GLU A 631 -27.40 12.10 -15.84
CA GLU A 631 -26.29 12.04 -14.90
C GLU A 631 -25.42 13.32 -14.98
N LYS A 632 -24.99 13.83 -13.81
CA LYS A 632 -24.14 15.01 -13.72
C LYS A 632 -22.67 14.61 -13.71
N TRP A 633 -21.78 15.54 -14.06
CA TRP A 633 -20.37 15.26 -14.27
C TRP A 633 -19.69 14.58 -13.07
N ARG A 634 -19.95 15.08 -11.84
CA ARG A 634 -19.41 14.45 -10.63
C ARG A 634 -19.90 13.03 -10.45
N ASP A 635 -21.20 12.82 -10.62
CA ASP A 635 -21.83 11.50 -10.41
C ASP A 635 -21.34 10.50 -11.47
N ALA A 636 -21.12 10.98 -12.71
CA ALA A 636 -20.51 10.19 -13.79
C ALA A 636 -19.08 9.76 -13.45
N LEU A 637 -18.20 10.71 -13.07
CA LEU A 637 -16.82 10.39 -12.67
C LEU A 637 -16.78 9.45 -11.47
N THR A 638 -17.65 9.67 -10.47
CA THR A 638 -17.73 8.82 -9.28
C THR A 638 -18.15 7.40 -9.63
N ARG A 639 -19.20 7.22 -10.45
CA ARG A 639 -19.66 5.91 -10.93
C ARG A 639 -18.56 5.20 -11.71
N GLN A 640 -17.97 5.88 -12.68
CA GLN A 640 -16.93 5.31 -13.54
C GLN A 640 -15.70 4.88 -12.73
N MET A 641 -15.22 5.71 -11.81
CA MET A 641 -14.07 5.38 -10.98
C MET A 641 -14.35 4.23 -10.01
N ALA A 642 -15.55 4.16 -9.42
CA ALA A 642 -15.96 3.07 -8.55
C ALA A 642 -16.01 1.72 -9.30
N ASN A 643 -16.59 1.71 -10.51
CA ASN A 643 -16.62 0.51 -11.36
C ASN A 643 -15.23 0.11 -11.84
N ARG A 644 -14.38 1.08 -12.19
CA ARG A 644 -13.01 0.86 -12.65
C ARG A 644 -12.16 0.19 -11.56
N TYR A 645 -12.29 0.63 -10.30
CA TYR A 645 -11.62 -0.03 -9.19
C TYR A 645 -12.12 -1.46 -8.97
N VAL A 646 -13.45 -1.66 -8.97
CA VAL A 646 -14.03 -3.01 -8.82
C VAL A 646 -13.54 -3.92 -9.94
N SER A 647 -13.44 -3.40 -11.17
CA SER A 647 -12.95 -4.18 -12.31
C SER A 647 -11.48 -4.53 -12.17
N ALA A 648 -10.61 -3.60 -11.73
CA ALA A 648 -9.19 -3.90 -11.52
C ALA A 648 -9.00 -4.98 -10.43
N ALA A 649 -9.70 -4.85 -9.29
CA ALA A 649 -9.61 -5.82 -8.21
C ALA A 649 -10.24 -7.19 -8.59
N PHE A 650 -11.37 -7.18 -9.31
CA PHE A 650 -12.05 -8.39 -9.74
C PHE A 650 -11.28 -9.13 -10.84
N CYS A 651 -10.83 -8.42 -11.89
CA CYS A 651 -10.19 -9.07 -13.03
C CYS A 651 -8.81 -9.63 -12.65
N SER A 652 -8.04 -8.93 -11.81
CA SER A 652 -6.78 -9.46 -11.30
C SER A 652 -7.00 -10.65 -10.33
N TRP A 653 -8.06 -10.63 -9.53
CA TRP A 653 -8.48 -11.77 -8.73
C TRP A 653 -8.90 -12.96 -9.62
N TYR A 654 -9.67 -12.71 -10.69
CA TYR A 654 -10.11 -13.74 -11.62
C TYR A 654 -8.96 -14.33 -12.43
N SER A 655 -8.04 -13.49 -12.93
CA SER A 655 -6.86 -13.94 -13.70
C SER A 655 -5.89 -14.81 -12.88
N THR A 656 -6.02 -14.78 -11.54
CA THR A 656 -5.22 -15.60 -10.62
C THR A 656 -6.00 -16.76 -9.99
N GLY A 657 -7.07 -17.23 -10.65
CA GLY A 657 -7.78 -18.44 -10.26
C GLY A 657 -9.08 -18.23 -9.48
N GLY A 658 -9.50 -16.98 -9.28
CA GLY A 658 -10.77 -16.70 -8.62
C GLY A 658 -11.96 -17.30 -9.32
N SER A 659 -12.93 -17.82 -8.56
CA SER A 659 -14.15 -18.42 -9.10
C SER A 659 -15.34 -18.21 -8.15
N ILE A 660 -16.54 -18.32 -8.69
CA ILE A 660 -17.79 -18.20 -7.91
C ILE A 660 -18.72 -19.35 -8.31
N PRO A 661 -18.98 -20.30 -7.42
CA PRO A 661 -19.83 -21.44 -7.72
C PRO A 661 -21.18 -21.03 -8.34
N GLY A 662 -21.48 -21.58 -9.52
CA GLY A 662 -22.71 -21.30 -10.26
C GLY A 662 -22.81 -19.96 -10.97
N LEU A 663 -21.85 -19.05 -10.80
CA LEU A 663 -21.82 -17.73 -11.45
C LEU A 663 -20.57 -17.47 -12.29
N LEU A 664 -19.39 -17.87 -11.82
CA LEU A 664 -18.12 -17.64 -12.51
C LEU A 664 -17.24 -18.89 -12.41
N GLN A 665 -17.00 -19.52 -13.55
CA GLN A 665 -16.11 -20.68 -13.61
C GLN A 665 -14.65 -20.22 -13.46
N GLN A 666 -13.82 -21.01 -12.75
CA GLN A 666 -12.39 -20.83 -12.70
C GLN A 666 -11.78 -20.94 -14.10
N LEU A 667 -10.71 -20.23 -14.34
CA LEU A 667 -9.89 -20.37 -15.54
C LEU A 667 -9.32 -21.79 -15.65
N SER A 668 -9.12 -22.27 -16.87
CA SER A 668 -8.48 -23.57 -17.08
C SER A 668 -7.02 -23.54 -16.64
N PRO A 669 -6.36 -24.69 -16.35
CA PRO A 669 -4.93 -24.74 -16.03
C PRO A 669 -4.05 -24.09 -17.11
N GLU A 670 -4.44 -24.21 -18.39
CA GLU A 670 -3.72 -23.59 -19.50
C GLU A 670 -3.84 -22.05 -19.47
N GLU A 671 -5.03 -21.52 -19.17
CA GLU A 671 -5.25 -20.08 -19.02
C GLU A 671 -4.49 -19.52 -17.80
N LEU A 672 -4.50 -20.24 -16.65
CA LEU A 672 -3.76 -19.89 -15.45
C LEU A 672 -2.24 -19.89 -15.70
N ASN A 673 -1.75 -20.83 -16.49
CA ASN A 673 -0.34 -20.86 -16.88
C ASN A 673 0.06 -19.62 -17.72
N VAL A 674 -0.84 -19.10 -18.57
CA VAL A 674 -0.60 -17.85 -19.32
C VAL A 674 -0.47 -16.65 -18.39
N THR A 675 -1.22 -16.64 -17.29
CA THR A 675 -1.15 -15.58 -16.27
C THR A 675 -0.07 -15.82 -15.21
N ASN A 676 0.77 -16.85 -15.36
CA ASN A 676 1.78 -17.29 -14.38
C ASN A 676 1.18 -17.56 -12.99
N SER A 677 -0.03 -18.08 -12.95
CA SER A 677 -0.74 -18.42 -11.72
C SER A 677 -0.73 -19.93 -11.49
N ASP A 678 -0.61 -20.34 -10.22
CA ASP A 678 -0.70 -21.75 -9.85
C ASP A 678 -2.14 -22.25 -10.11
N PRO A 679 -2.32 -23.45 -10.70
CA PRO A 679 -3.64 -24.04 -10.92
C PRO A 679 -4.48 -24.27 -9.65
N SER A 680 -3.83 -24.33 -8.49
CA SER A 680 -4.50 -24.44 -7.19
C SER A 680 -4.87 -23.07 -6.57
N SER A 681 -4.51 -21.97 -7.20
CA SER A 681 -4.81 -20.62 -6.70
C SER A 681 -6.33 -20.34 -6.77
N GLU A 682 -6.84 -19.66 -5.75
CA GLU A 682 -8.25 -19.29 -5.60
C GLU A 682 -8.49 -17.78 -5.85
N GLY A 683 -7.52 -17.10 -6.46
CA GLY A 683 -7.58 -15.67 -6.75
C GLY A 683 -6.94 -14.78 -5.68
N HIS A 684 -6.26 -13.73 -6.12
CA HIS A 684 -5.50 -12.83 -5.26
C HIS A 684 -6.02 -11.41 -5.26
N MET A 685 -6.16 -10.83 -4.06
CA MET A 685 -6.40 -9.39 -3.86
C MET A 685 -5.03 -8.72 -3.68
N PHE A 686 -4.57 -8.03 -4.72
CA PHE A 686 -3.23 -7.43 -4.72
C PHE A 686 -3.14 -6.12 -3.93
N GLU A 687 -1.96 -5.82 -3.42
CA GLU A 687 -1.60 -4.58 -2.72
C GLU A 687 -1.84 -3.34 -3.58
N LYS A 688 -1.49 -3.43 -4.86
CA LYS A 688 -1.59 -2.36 -5.88
C LYS A 688 -1.93 -2.95 -7.25
N PHE A 689 -2.44 -2.12 -8.15
CA PHE A 689 -2.90 -2.49 -9.49
C PHE A 689 -2.18 -1.69 -10.57
N SER A 690 -2.25 -2.19 -11.81
CA SER A 690 -1.83 -1.43 -12.98
C SER A 690 -2.89 -0.40 -13.38
N ALA A 691 -2.47 0.80 -13.77
CA ALA A 691 -3.35 1.81 -14.35
C ALA A 691 -3.66 1.56 -15.83
N VAL A 692 -2.89 0.69 -16.50
CA VAL A 692 -3.05 0.37 -17.94
C VAL A 692 -3.69 -0.99 -18.18
N ASP A 693 -3.41 -1.97 -17.31
CA ASP A 693 -3.90 -3.34 -17.46
C ASP A 693 -4.86 -3.69 -16.32
N VAL A 694 -6.11 -3.94 -16.65
CA VAL A 694 -7.19 -4.09 -15.67
C VAL A 694 -7.11 -5.41 -14.89
N ASP A 695 -6.42 -6.41 -15.42
CA ASP A 695 -6.28 -7.76 -14.83
C ASP A 695 -4.88 -8.03 -14.24
N GLN A 696 -4.04 -6.99 -14.14
CA GLN A 696 -2.68 -7.10 -13.64
C GLN A 696 -2.49 -6.41 -12.29
N ALA A 697 -1.67 -7.02 -11.44
CA ALA A 697 -1.08 -6.37 -10.30
C ALA A 697 -0.20 -5.18 -10.75
N GLY A 698 0.10 -4.27 -9.84
CA GLY A 698 1.14 -3.26 -10.06
C GLY A 698 2.54 -3.87 -10.13
N SER A 699 3.54 -3.04 -10.34
CA SER A 699 4.94 -3.47 -10.53
C SER A 699 5.93 -2.58 -9.78
N GLY A 700 7.20 -2.98 -9.74
CA GLY A 700 8.29 -2.21 -9.12
C GLY A 700 8.25 -2.19 -7.60
N GLY A 701 9.28 -1.58 -6.99
CA GLY A 701 9.44 -1.46 -5.56
C GLY A 701 10.56 -2.32 -4.99
N GLU A 702 10.80 -2.18 -3.69
CA GLU A 702 11.86 -2.88 -2.95
C GLU A 702 11.56 -4.37 -2.71
N TYR A 703 10.30 -4.78 -2.94
CA TYR A 703 9.81 -6.15 -2.74
C TYR A 703 8.77 -6.52 -3.81
N THR A 704 8.49 -7.80 -3.99
CA THR A 704 7.45 -8.28 -4.90
C THR A 704 6.07 -7.82 -4.46
N VAL A 705 5.18 -7.52 -5.42
CA VAL A 705 3.81 -7.09 -5.11
C VAL A 705 3.11 -8.12 -4.24
N GLN A 706 2.56 -7.67 -3.12
CA GLN A 706 1.94 -8.54 -2.15
C GLN A 706 0.50 -8.90 -2.54
N ALA A 707 0.09 -10.11 -2.13
CA ALA A 707 -1.26 -10.65 -2.35
C ALA A 707 -2.00 -10.85 -1.02
N GLY A 708 -3.34 -10.99 -1.08
CA GLY A 708 -4.18 -11.14 0.10
C GLY A 708 -4.27 -9.85 0.94
N PHE A 709 -4.42 -8.69 0.29
CA PHE A 709 -4.11 -7.41 0.93
C PHE A 709 -5.32 -6.71 1.55
N GLY A 710 -5.23 -6.42 2.85
CA GLY A 710 -6.33 -5.92 3.68
C GLY A 710 -6.91 -4.56 3.25
N TRP A 711 -6.09 -3.57 2.86
CA TRP A 711 -6.66 -2.29 2.41
C TRP A 711 -7.39 -2.42 1.07
N THR A 712 -6.96 -3.33 0.20
CA THR A 712 -7.66 -3.64 -1.06
C THR A 712 -9.03 -4.20 -0.77
N ASN A 713 -9.11 -5.18 0.15
CA ASN A 713 -10.37 -5.72 0.63
C ASN A 713 -11.26 -4.61 1.22
N GLY A 714 -10.67 -3.77 2.07
CA GLY A 714 -11.37 -2.67 2.74
C GLY A 714 -11.98 -1.66 1.77
N VAL A 715 -11.22 -1.24 0.77
CA VAL A 715 -11.69 -0.29 -0.26
C VAL A 715 -12.75 -0.92 -1.16
N ALA A 716 -12.59 -2.19 -1.56
CA ALA A 716 -13.57 -2.92 -2.37
C ALA A 716 -14.94 -3.00 -1.65
N LEU A 717 -14.94 -3.39 -0.38
CA LEU A 717 -16.16 -3.52 0.43
C LEU A 717 -16.81 -2.16 0.70
N TRP A 718 -16.00 -1.12 0.96
CA TRP A 718 -16.50 0.24 1.11
C TRP A 718 -17.15 0.77 -0.19
N ILE A 719 -16.55 0.49 -1.36
CA ILE A 719 -17.13 0.83 -2.66
C ILE A 719 -18.44 0.08 -2.85
N GLY A 720 -18.48 -1.22 -2.58
CA GLY A 720 -19.71 -2.03 -2.62
C GLY A 720 -20.82 -1.47 -1.75
N ALA A 721 -20.49 -1.07 -0.52
CA ALA A 721 -21.43 -0.47 0.42
C ALA A 721 -21.96 0.90 -0.02
N LYS A 722 -21.12 1.72 -0.66
CA LYS A 722 -21.44 3.12 -1.01
C LYS A 722 -22.03 3.27 -2.40
N TYR A 723 -21.53 2.50 -3.36
CA TYR A 723 -21.86 2.64 -4.78
C TYR A 723 -22.57 1.39 -5.37
N GLY A 724 -22.89 0.40 -4.57
CA GLY A 724 -23.45 -0.88 -5.00
C GLY A 724 -24.64 -0.81 -5.96
N ALA A 725 -25.40 0.30 -5.92
CA ALA A 725 -26.53 0.52 -6.82
C ALA A 725 -26.13 0.88 -8.27
N VAL A 726 -24.89 1.28 -8.50
CA VAL A 726 -24.36 1.71 -9.81
C VAL A 726 -23.16 0.87 -10.27
N LEU A 727 -22.79 -0.16 -9.50
CA LEU A 727 -21.80 -1.14 -9.92
C LEU A 727 -22.40 -2.10 -10.95
N ALA A 728 -21.59 -2.55 -11.88
CA ALA A 728 -21.92 -3.48 -12.94
C ALA A 728 -20.84 -4.57 -13.02
N SER A 729 -21.19 -5.71 -13.56
CA SER A 729 -20.28 -6.83 -13.81
C SER A 729 -19.05 -6.35 -14.59
N PRO A 730 -17.83 -6.64 -14.11
CA PRO A 730 -16.61 -6.29 -14.81
C PRO A 730 -16.47 -7.04 -16.13
N SER A 731 -15.92 -6.37 -17.14
CA SER A 731 -15.45 -6.99 -18.37
C SER A 731 -13.95 -7.16 -18.27
N CYS A 732 -13.48 -8.38 -18.08
CA CYS A 732 -12.06 -8.70 -18.01
C CYS A 732 -11.48 -8.99 -19.39
N PRO A 733 -10.18 -8.73 -19.64
CA PRO A 733 -9.49 -9.14 -20.87
C PRO A 733 -9.61 -10.64 -21.10
N ALA A 734 -9.59 -11.03 -22.38
CA ALA A 734 -9.58 -12.46 -22.73
C ALA A 734 -8.16 -13.01 -22.61
N ILE A 735 -8.00 -14.15 -21.93
CA ILE A 735 -6.71 -14.82 -21.85
C ILE A 735 -6.55 -15.69 -23.09
N ILE A 736 -5.49 -15.48 -23.84
CA ILE A 736 -5.23 -16.16 -25.13
C ILE A 736 -4.21 -17.26 -24.93
N VAL A 737 -4.65 -18.52 -24.99
CA VAL A 737 -3.78 -19.68 -24.96
C VAL A 737 -3.23 -19.92 -26.38
N GLN A 738 -1.92 -19.78 -26.58
CA GLN A 738 -1.29 -20.12 -27.85
C GLN A 738 -1.11 -21.62 -27.96
N ASN A 739 -1.84 -22.27 -28.87
CA ASN A 739 -1.63 -23.70 -29.17
C ASN A 739 -0.35 -23.89 -29.97
N SER A 740 0.67 -24.48 -29.35
CA SER A 740 2.00 -24.74 -29.92
C SER A 740 2.05 -25.85 -30.98
N THR A 741 0.92 -26.30 -31.53
CA THR A 741 0.86 -27.47 -32.45
C THR A 741 0.53 -27.11 -33.90
N GLN A 742 1.12 -26.06 -34.46
CA GLN A 742 1.14 -25.89 -35.93
C GLN A 742 2.57 -25.56 -36.39
N PRO A 743 3.26 -26.43 -37.14
CA PRO A 743 4.47 -26.07 -37.83
C PRO A 743 4.06 -25.42 -39.14
N ASN A 744 3.81 -24.14 -39.17
CA ASN A 744 3.84 -23.21 -40.30
C ASN A 744 2.84 -22.06 -40.10
N GLY A 745 3.31 -20.95 -39.61
CA GLY A 745 3.09 -19.61 -40.11
C GLY A 745 1.66 -19.04 -40.20
N ALA A 746 0.66 -19.54 -39.47
CA ALA A 746 -0.62 -18.87 -39.36
C ALA A 746 -1.10 -18.98 -37.90
N ALA A 747 -1.02 -17.91 -37.16
CA ALA A 747 -1.66 -17.83 -35.86
C ALA A 747 -3.19 -17.87 -36.05
N LEU A 748 -3.82 -18.99 -35.75
CA LEU A 748 -5.27 -19.09 -35.62
C LEU A 748 -5.62 -18.54 -34.24
N PHE A 749 -6.08 -17.29 -34.19
CA PHE A 749 -6.69 -16.71 -33.01
C PHE A 749 -8.00 -17.43 -32.71
N VAL A 750 -7.98 -18.42 -31.83
CA VAL A 750 -9.23 -18.96 -31.26
C VAL A 750 -9.59 -18.09 -30.05
N GLY A 751 -10.11 -16.93 -30.37
CA GLY A 751 -10.76 -16.09 -29.37
C GLY A 751 -12.06 -16.75 -28.94
N HIS A 752 -12.09 -17.45 -27.82
CA HIS A 752 -13.34 -17.70 -27.16
C HIS A 752 -13.84 -16.38 -26.56
N ARG A 753 -14.51 -15.54 -27.38
CA ARG A 753 -15.50 -14.61 -26.84
C ARG A 753 -16.62 -15.46 -26.23
N LYS A 754 -16.41 -15.95 -25.03
CA LYS A 754 -17.55 -16.23 -24.16
C LYS A 754 -18.11 -14.86 -23.80
N GLN A 755 -19.16 -14.44 -24.51
CA GLN A 755 -20.10 -13.45 -23.98
C GLN A 755 -20.53 -14.01 -22.62
N LEU A 756 -19.81 -13.58 -21.57
CA LEU A 756 -20.36 -13.61 -20.23
C LEU A 756 -21.54 -12.65 -20.29
N TRP A 757 -22.77 -13.23 -20.23
CA TRP A 757 -24.06 -12.54 -20.04
C TRP A 757 -24.91 -12.26 -21.28
N GLU A 758 -25.68 -13.24 -21.70
CA GLU A 758 -27.10 -13.13 -21.98
C GLU A 758 -27.82 -14.01 -20.97
N TRP A 759 -28.28 -13.44 -19.89
CA TRP A 759 -29.42 -13.86 -19.06
C TRP A 759 -30.02 -12.65 -18.35
#